data_5a4b3eec6c8ca098e09839208b5ae749
#
_entry.id   5a4b3eec6c8ca098e09839208b5ae749
#
_cell.length_a   1.000
_cell.length_b   1.000
_cell.length_c   1.000
_cell.angle_alpha   90.00
_cell.angle_beta   90.00
_cell.angle_gamma   90.00
#
_symmetry.space_group_name_H-M   'P 1'
#
loop_
_entity.id
_entity.type
_entity.pdbx_description
1 polymer ?
#
loop_
_entity_poly.entity_id
_entity_poly.type
_entity_poly.pdbx_seq_one_letter_code
_entity_poly.pdbx_strand_id
1 'polypeptide(L)'
;MAHDEFGGLTGWDLEGFHSGGDTEVWKRLGSHVVTIDDDERGPITGTRFAVWAPNAQAVEVISDFNWWTGDRMRLIPGSGVWGTFVEGVDEGTLYKFRIQDQWGTWHEKVDPMARYSEQAPQNASIVTETHYEWNDDEWIARREASRAHAEPMSVYEVHLGGWRHGLSYRELADQLVSYVTWQGYTHVEFMPLAEHPFAPSWGYQVTGYFSPTSRYGSPDDLRYLIDKLHQAGIGVIMDWVPGHFPKDDWALGRFDGTALYEHADPRQGEHKDWGTYIFNYGRNEVKSFLVSSALYWISEFHADGLRVDAVASMLYLDYSREEGQWVPNKYGGRENLEAIDFLRYVNSHLYSRHPGILMIAEESTSFPGVTKPVDDGGLGFGFKWNMGWMNDSLRYLELNPFHRQYHHGEMTFAMVYQYSENFILPISHDEVVHGKGSMITKIPGDDWQQFASLRAFYSYMWSFPGKQLVFMGQEFGQRHEFDESVSLEWFVADLWGHGGLKRLFRDLNKIYKENPALWQLDSDPRGFEWINADDAGNNLFSWLRRSDDGSTIACFTNFSPNPQIDYRIDLPMEGVWTEILNTDSLEYDGTGEFGNLGQIVAAPLPAPDRLRAVATVCVPPMGSVWLRHNPSATAALPGDPGVQ
;
A
#
# COMPACT_ATOMS: atom_id res chain seq x y z
N MET A 1 -3.81 38.20 -36.83
CA MET A 1 -4.30 36.83 -36.52
C MET A 1 -4.78 36.84 -35.09
N ALA A 2 -5.78 36.05 -34.76
CA ALA A 2 -6.29 36.04 -33.39
C ALA A 2 -5.18 35.56 -32.44
N HIS A 3 -5.04 36.19 -31.28
CA HIS A 3 -4.24 35.69 -30.19
C HIS A 3 -4.52 34.18 -30.00
N ASP A 4 -3.52 33.40 -29.59
CA ASP A 4 -3.73 31.99 -29.22
C ASP A 4 -4.55 31.95 -27.92
N GLU A 5 -5.87 31.94 -28.10
CA GLU A 5 -6.86 32.01 -27.02
C GLU A 5 -6.76 30.84 -26.04
N PHE A 6 -6.11 29.76 -26.45
CA PHE A 6 -6.01 28.52 -25.70
C PHE A 6 -4.60 28.22 -25.18
N GLY A 7 -3.66 29.19 -25.30
CA GLY A 7 -2.29 29.00 -24.79
C GLY A 7 -1.57 27.80 -25.40
N GLY A 8 -1.71 27.57 -26.70
CA GLY A 8 -1.09 26.48 -27.44
C GLY A 8 -1.88 25.18 -27.48
N LEU A 9 -2.99 25.05 -26.75
CA LEU A 9 -3.79 23.83 -26.74
C LEU A 9 -4.75 23.75 -27.93
N THR A 10 -4.74 22.63 -28.65
CA THR A 10 -5.59 22.39 -29.82
C THR A 10 -6.48 21.15 -29.64
N GLY A 11 -7.48 20.99 -30.53
CA GLY A 11 -8.31 19.79 -30.54
C GLY A 11 -7.53 18.51 -30.84
N TRP A 12 -6.42 18.60 -31.59
CA TRP A 12 -5.55 17.46 -31.88
C TRP A 12 -4.84 16.92 -30.63
N ASP A 13 -4.46 17.80 -29.70
CA ASP A 13 -3.82 17.45 -28.44
C ASP A 13 -4.75 16.66 -27.52
N LEU A 14 -6.06 16.74 -27.76
CA LEU A 14 -7.12 16.12 -26.97
C LEU A 14 -7.67 14.81 -27.57
N GLU A 15 -7.22 14.41 -28.77
CA GLU A 15 -7.71 13.18 -29.42
C GLU A 15 -7.38 11.93 -28.57
N GLY A 16 -6.19 11.86 -27.99
CA GLY A 16 -5.79 10.80 -27.07
C GLY A 16 -6.67 10.71 -25.84
N PHE A 17 -7.07 11.85 -25.27
CA PHE A 17 -7.98 11.91 -24.12
C PHE A 17 -9.35 11.31 -24.45
N HIS A 18 -9.94 11.63 -25.58
CA HIS A 18 -11.23 11.12 -26.01
C HIS A 18 -11.20 9.65 -26.44
N SER A 19 -10.06 9.18 -26.95
CA SER A 19 -9.91 7.76 -27.32
C SER A 19 -9.60 6.86 -26.13
N GLY A 20 -9.32 7.39 -24.94
CA GLY A 20 -8.90 6.64 -23.76
C GLY A 20 -7.43 6.22 -23.79
N GLY A 21 -6.63 6.81 -24.69
CA GLY A 21 -5.21 6.51 -24.88
C GLY A 21 -4.26 7.55 -24.29
N ASP A 22 -4.75 8.71 -23.87
CA ASP A 22 -3.91 9.70 -23.19
C ASP A 22 -3.71 9.33 -21.73
N THR A 23 -2.48 9.13 -21.36
CA THR A 23 -2.05 8.73 -20.03
C THR A 23 -1.34 9.83 -19.26
N GLU A 24 -1.23 11.02 -19.85
CA GLU A 24 -0.59 12.20 -19.27
C GLU A 24 -1.49 13.44 -19.39
N VAL A 25 -2.79 13.27 -19.15
CA VAL A 25 -3.82 14.29 -19.31
C VAL A 25 -3.52 15.55 -18.48
N TRP A 26 -2.85 15.40 -17.33
CA TRP A 26 -2.45 16.53 -16.46
C TRP A 26 -1.49 17.51 -17.15
N LYS A 27 -0.82 17.13 -18.24
CA LYS A 27 0.05 18.02 -19.04
C LYS A 27 -0.74 18.89 -20.02
N ARG A 28 -2.01 18.57 -20.26
CA ARG A 28 -2.90 19.23 -21.22
C ARG A 28 -4.03 19.99 -20.55
N LEU A 29 -4.76 19.35 -19.66
CA LEU A 29 -5.85 19.93 -18.88
C LEU A 29 -5.33 20.49 -17.55
N GLY A 30 -6.15 21.30 -16.89
CA GLY A 30 -5.77 22.01 -15.68
C GLY A 30 -5.20 23.39 -15.94
N SER A 31 -4.35 23.86 -15.02
CA SER A 31 -3.66 25.15 -15.13
C SER A 31 -2.17 24.95 -15.47
N HIS A 32 -1.66 25.70 -16.42
CA HIS A 32 -0.24 25.66 -16.83
C HIS A 32 0.28 27.06 -17.12
N VAL A 33 1.41 27.42 -16.50
CA VAL A 33 2.13 28.63 -16.87
C VAL A 33 2.79 28.39 -18.21
N VAL A 34 2.43 29.18 -19.21
CA VAL A 34 2.93 29.05 -20.59
C VAL A 34 3.34 30.41 -21.15
N THR A 35 4.29 30.37 -22.09
CA THR A 35 4.65 31.55 -22.89
C THR A 35 4.19 31.34 -24.32
N ILE A 36 3.38 32.23 -24.83
CA ILE A 36 2.90 32.24 -26.21
C ILE A 36 3.56 33.36 -26.99
N ASP A 37 3.80 33.15 -28.29
CA ASP A 37 4.32 34.19 -29.18
C ASP A 37 3.17 35.03 -29.76
N ASP A 38 3.17 36.31 -29.46
CA ASP A 38 2.25 37.30 -30.04
C ASP A 38 2.93 38.03 -31.17
N ASP A 39 2.28 38.08 -32.33
CA ASP A 39 2.86 38.68 -33.56
C ASP A 39 3.22 40.18 -33.41
N GLU A 40 2.55 40.89 -32.49
CA GLU A 40 2.74 42.33 -32.31
C GLU A 40 3.57 42.70 -31.09
N ARG A 41 3.43 41.91 -29.99
CA ARG A 41 4.02 42.19 -28.67
C ARG A 41 5.21 41.31 -28.32
N GLY A 42 5.47 40.26 -29.13
CA GLY A 42 6.47 39.24 -28.80
C GLY A 42 5.99 38.25 -27.75
N PRO A 43 6.89 37.55 -27.06
CA PRO A 43 6.50 36.51 -26.10
C PRO A 43 5.71 37.06 -24.90
N ILE A 44 4.58 36.46 -24.61
CA ILE A 44 3.67 36.81 -23.51
C ILE A 44 3.54 35.59 -22.58
N THR A 45 3.84 35.78 -21.30
CA THR A 45 3.68 34.72 -20.27
C THR A 45 2.38 34.93 -19.51
N GLY A 46 1.71 33.81 -19.21
CA GLY A 46 0.49 33.78 -18.44
C GLY A 46 0.07 32.32 -18.17
N THR A 47 -1.10 32.14 -17.65
CA THR A 47 -1.62 30.80 -17.34
C THR A 47 -2.71 30.39 -18.33
N ARG A 48 -2.52 29.21 -18.92
CA ARG A 48 -3.57 28.47 -19.64
C ARG A 48 -4.42 27.69 -18.63
N PHE A 49 -5.74 27.81 -18.73
CA PHE A 49 -6.71 27.02 -18.02
C PHE A 49 -7.50 26.15 -19.00
N ALA A 50 -7.69 24.86 -18.71
CA ALA A 50 -8.45 23.95 -19.56
C ALA A 50 -9.20 22.92 -18.72
N VAL A 51 -10.51 22.74 -19.00
CA VAL A 51 -11.36 21.81 -18.25
C VAL A 51 -12.35 21.10 -19.17
N TRP A 52 -12.56 19.80 -18.91
CA TRP A 52 -13.53 18.99 -19.64
C TRP A 52 -14.93 19.10 -19.05
N ALA A 53 -15.84 19.70 -19.78
CA ALA A 53 -17.25 19.89 -19.40
C ALA A 53 -18.14 19.91 -20.67
N PRO A 54 -18.32 18.76 -21.35
CA PRO A 54 -18.92 18.68 -22.67
C PRO A 54 -20.41 19.06 -22.71
N ASN A 55 -21.11 18.97 -21.58
CA ASN A 55 -22.55 19.29 -21.50
C ASN A 55 -22.82 20.68 -20.91
N ALA A 56 -21.78 21.44 -20.57
CA ALA A 56 -21.93 22.80 -20.08
C ALA A 56 -22.41 23.77 -21.16
N GLN A 57 -23.26 24.73 -20.78
CA GLN A 57 -23.67 25.85 -21.65
C GLN A 57 -22.61 26.96 -21.70
N ALA A 58 -21.91 27.16 -20.56
CA ALA A 58 -20.81 28.09 -20.42
C ALA A 58 -19.89 27.63 -19.29
N VAL A 59 -18.61 28.02 -19.40
CA VAL A 59 -17.62 27.83 -18.36
C VAL A 59 -16.86 29.12 -18.15
N GLU A 60 -16.57 29.43 -16.90
CA GLU A 60 -15.77 30.59 -16.51
C GLU A 60 -14.67 30.15 -15.54
N VAL A 61 -13.49 30.76 -15.61
CA VAL A 61 -12.50 30.70 -14.56
C VAL A 61 -12.72 31.85 -13.58
N ILE A 62 -12.84 31.54 -12.29
CA ILE A 62 -12.97 32.52 -11.22
C ILE A 62 -11.73 32.48 -10.35
N SER A 63 -11.21 33.65 -9.97
CA SER A 63 -9.93 33.77 -9.31
C SER A 63 -9.75 35.16 -8.69
N ASP A 64 -8.69 35.35 -7.90
CA ASP A 64 -8.29 36.65 -7.36
C ASP A 64 -8.01 37.67 -8.46
N PHE A 65 -7.45 37.28 -9.60
CA PHE A 65 -7.14 38.18 -10.69
C PHE A 65 -8.38 38.84 -11.33
N ASN A 66 -9.55 38.24 -11.20
CA ASN A 66 -10.81 38.76 -11.69
C ASN A 66 -11.86 38.98 -10.59
N TRP A 67 -11.42 39.13 -9.31
CA TRP A 67 -12.28 39.39 -8.16
C TRP A 67 -13.38 38.34 -7.99
N TRP A 68 -13.11 37.10 -8.39
CA TRP A 68 -14.04 35.97 -8.36
C TRP A 68 -15.36 36.20 -9.13
N THR A 69 -15.36 37.14 -10.10
CA THR A 69 -16.53 37.48 -10.93
C THR A 69 -16.66 36.59 -12.17
N GLY A 70 -15.55 36.01 -12.64
CA GLY A 70 -15.47 35.07 -13.73
C GLY A 70 -15.08 35.65 -15.09
N ASP A 71 -14.12 35.00 -15.73
CA ASP A 71 -13.76 35.24 -17.12
C ASP A 71 -14.23 34.04 -17.96
N ARG A 72 -14.94 34.34 -19.06
CA ARG A 72 -15.50 33.32 -19.94
C ARG A 72 -14.42 32.53 -20.64
N MET A 73 -14.46 31.24 -20.49
CA MET A 73 -13.69 30.28 -21.28
C MET A 73 -14.40 29.98 -22.61
N ARG A 74 -13.65 29.51 -23.59
CA ARG A 74 -14.19 29.13 -24.90
C ARG A 74 -14.07 27.64 -25.12
N LEU A 75 -15.09 27.07 -25.77
CA LEU A 75 -15.10 25.65 -26.15
C LEU A 75 -14.08 25.43 -27.27
N ILE A 76 -13.11 24.54 -27.03
CA ILE A 76 -12.18 24.07 -28.07
C ILE A 76 -12.98 23.21 -29.05
N PRO A 77 -12.98 23.55 -30.34
CA PRO A 77 -13.87 22.91 -31.32
C PRO A 77 -13.75 21.38 -31.34
N GLY A 78 -14.88 20.68 -31.19
CA GLY A 78 -14.98 19.24 -31.28
C GLY A 78 -14.48 18.46 -30.06
N SER A 79 -14.03 19.12 -28.98
CA SER A 79 -13.39 18.44 -27.86
C SER A 79 -14.23 18.34 -26.58
N GLY A 80 -15.27 19.15 -26.42
CA GLY A 80 -15.97 19.27 -25.12
C GLY A 80 -15.09 19.83 -23.98
N VAL A 81 -13.90 20.31 -24.30
CA VAL A 81 -12.98 20.98 -23.38
C VAL A 81 -13.11 22.49 -23.53
N TRP A 82 -13.21 23.20 -22.44
CA TRP A 82 -13.23 24.65 -22.35
C TRP A 82 -11.85 25.13 -21.97
N GLY A 83 -11.34 26.13 -22.66
CA GLY A 83 -10.00 26.69 -22.44
C GLY A 83 -9.98 28.22 -22.50
N THR A 84 -8.98 28.79 -21.85
CA THR A 84 -8.61 30.21 -21.95
C THR A 84 -7.14 30.40 -21.57
N PHE A 85 -6.53 31.46 -22.11
CA PHE A 85 -5.22 31.94 -21.68
C PHE A 85 -5.38 33.32 -21.02
N VAL A 86 -4.80 33.47 -19.82
CA VAL A 86 -4.86 34.74 -19.07
C VAL A 86 -3.45 35.24 -18.84
N GLU A 87 -3.14 36.38 -19.50
CA GLU A 87 -1.83 37.05 -19.45
C GLU A 87 -1.51 37.54 -18.03
N GLY A 88 -0.27 37.32 -17.58
CA GLY A 88 0.23 37.83 -16.29
C GLY A 88 -0.26 37.07 -15.07
N VAL A 89 -1.03 35.97 -15.24
CA VAL A 89 -1.37 35.06 -14.18
C VAL A 89 -0.25 34.04 -14.01
N ASP A 90 0.22 33.83 -12.78
CA ASP A 90 1.41 33.08 -12.46
C ASP A 90 1.16 32.11 -11.28
N GLU A 91 2.19 31.37 -10.90
CA GLU A 91 2.16 30.44 -9.77
C GLU A 91 1.63 31.09 -8.48
N GLY A 92 0.98 30.27 -7.65
CA GLY A 92 0.36 30.70 -6.39
C GLY A 92 -1.04 31.29 -6.56
N THR A 93 -1.50 31.53 -7.79
CA THR A 93 -2.84 32.06 -8.06
C THR A 93 -3.92 31.04 -7.69
N LEU A 94 -4.87 31.44 -6.86
CA LEU A 94 -6.05 30.65 -6.50
C LEU A 94 -7.09 30.73 -7.60
N TYR A 95 -7.71 29.59 -7.95
CA TYR A 95 -8.77 29.57 -8.95
C TYR A 95 -9.76 28.45 -8.76
N LYS A 96 -10.94 28.59 -9.38
CA LYS A 96 -11.96 27.55 -9.57
C LYS A 96 -12.57 27.69 -10.96
N PHE A 97 -13.32 26.66 -11.36
CA PHE A 97 -14.20 26.78 -12.52
C PHE A 97 -15.63 27.03 -12.06
N ARG A 98 -16.34 27.89 -12.77
CA ARG A 98 -17.77 28.09 -12.64
C ARG A 98 -18.45 27.58 -13.89
N ILE A 99 -19.28 26.55 -13.75
CA ILE A 99 -19.84 25.79 -14.87
C ILE A 99 -21.33 25.99 -14.90
N GLN A 100 -21.87 26.44 -16.04
CA GLN A 100 -23.30 26.54 -16.25
C GLN A 100 -23.81 25.24 -16.86
N ASP A 101 -24.66 24.54 -16.11
CA ASP A 101 -25.26 23.30 -16.56
C ASP A 101 -26.27 23.49 -17.70
N GLN A 102 -26.80 22.38 -18.23
CA GLN A 102 -27.79 22.38 -19.32
C GLN A 102 -29.14 23.04 -18.95
N TRP A 103 -29.40 23.31 -17.68
CA TRP A 103 -30.61 24.00 -17.19
C TRP A 103 -30.36 25.47 -16.86
N GLY A 104 -29.14 25.95 -17.04
CA GLY A 104 -28.76 27.32 -16.79
C GLY A 104 -28.30 27.63 -15.35
N THR A 105 -28.17 26.60 -14.50
CA THR A 105 -27.66 26.75 -13.12
C THR A 105 -26.14 26.79 -13.13
N TRP A 106 -25.58 27.71 -12.33
CA TRP A 106 -24.13 27.82 -12.16
C TRP A 106 -23.64 27.02 -10.95
N HIS A 107 -22.58 26.26 -11.15
CA HIS A 107 -21.89 25.46 -10.14
C HIS A 107 -20.43 25.88 -10.05
N GLU A 108 -19.92 26.08 -8.83
CA GLU A 108 -18.49 26.26 -8.61
C GLU A 108 -17.82 24.90 -8.41
N LYS A 109 -16.77 24.64 -9.16
CA LYS A 109 -16.04 23.37 -9.19
C LYS A 109 -14.54 23.62 -9.04
N VAL A 110 -13.88 22.74 -8.25
CA VAL A 110 -12.41 22.66 -8.28
C VAL A 110 -11.94 22.09 -9.60
N ASP A 111 -10.70 22.32 -9.94
CA ASP A 111 -10.11 21.72 -11.12
C ASP A 111 -9.82 20.24 -10.89
N PRO A 112 -10.39 19.31 -11.67
CA PRO A 112 -10.11 17.88 -11.56
C PRO A 112 -8.63 17.50 -11.77
N MET A 113 -7.88 18.37 -12.49
CA MET A 113 -6.46 18.19 -12.81
C MET A 113 -5.54 19.07 -11.95
N ALA A 114 -6.07 19.71 -10.90
CA ALA A 114 -5.26 20.53 -10.02
C ALA A 114 -4.10 19.73 -9.44
N ARG A 115 -2.89 20.26 -9.58
CA ARG A 115 -1.66 19.67 -9.04
C ARG A 115 -1.31 20.20 -7.65
N TYR A 116 -2.05 21.22 -7.20
CA TYR A 116 -1.97 21.80 -5.86
C TYR A 116 -3.34 22.38 -5.48
N SER A 117 -3.71 22.29 -4.22
CA SER A 117 -4.99 22.75 -3.68
C SER A 117 -4.80 23.47 -2.36
N GLU A 118 -5.75 24.34 -2.00
CA GLU A 118 -5.81 24.89 -0.65
C GLU A 118 -6.05 23.78 0.39
N GLN A 119 -5.61 24.05 1.60
CA GLN A 119 -5.92 23.18 2.74
C GLN A 119 -7.39 23.32 3.15
N ALA A 120 -8.07 22.19 3.35
CA ALA A 120 -9.45 22.19 3.87
C ALA A 120 -9.58 23.02 5.18
N PRO A 121 -10.67 23.76 5.40
CA PRO A 121 -11.95 23.71 4.66
C PRO A 121 -11.98 24.54 3.36
N GLN A 122 -10.94 25.30 3.05
CA GLN A 122 -10.80 25.94 1.75
C GLN A 122 -10.58 24.88 0.67
N ASN A 123 -10.91 25.19 -0.57
CA ASN A 123 -10.91 24.20 -1.63
C ASN A 123 -10.56 24.75 -3.02
N ALA A 124 -9.98 25.95 -3.13
CA ALA A 124 -9.55 26.42 -4.42
C ALA A 124 -8.35 25.62 -4.93
N SER A 125 -8.27 25.49 -6.24
CA SER A 125 -7.08 24.98 -6.92
C SER A 125 -6.02 26.08 -6.97
N ILE A 126 -4.75 25.72 -7.01
CA ILE A 126 -3.61 26.65 -7.02
C ILE A 126 -2.80 26.39 -8.28
N VAL A 127 -2.52 27.47 -9.05
CA VAL A 127 -1.58 27.39 -10.18
C VAL A 127 -0.19 27.03 -9.64
N THR A 128 0.40 25.97 -10.15
CA THR A 128 1.70 25.50 -9.67
C THR A 128 2.53 24.85 -10.77
N GLU A 129 3.82 25.06 -10.70
CA GLU A 129 4.84 24.31 -11.42
C GLU A 129 5.77 23.65 -10.40
N THR A 130 6.51 22.61 -10.80
CA THR A 130 7.50 22.00 -9.92
C THR A 130 8.86 22.64 -10.13
N HIS A 131 9.55 22.91 -9.02
CA HIS A 131 10.94 23.38 -9.00
C HIS A 131 11.84 22.40 -8.25
N TYR A 132 11.34 21.19 -7.99
CA TYR A 132 12.07 20.19 -7.24
C TYR A 132 13.09 19.47 -8.14
N GLU A 133 14.33 19.42 -7.67
CA GLU A 133 15.42 18.68 -8.32
C GLU A 133 15.64 17.36 -7.55
N TRP A 134 15.38 16.24 -8.20
CA TRP A 134 15.52 14.91 -7.64
C TRP A 134 16.99 14.50 -7.46
N ASN A 135 17.27 13.73 -6.41
CA ASN A 135 18.59 13.19 -6.11
C ASN A 135 18.54 11.66 -5.88
N ASP A 136 17.67 10.98 -6.59
CA ASP A 136 17.35 9.56 -6.43
C ASP A 136 17.66 8.68 -7.66
N ASP A 137 18.47 9.16 -8.59
CA ASP A 137 18.83 8.43 -9.83
C ASP A 137 19.35 7.02 -9.57
N GLU A 138 20.16 6.83 -8.52
CA GLU A 138 20.70 5.50 -8.14
C GLU A 138 19.58 4.57 -7.66
N TRP A 139 18.62 5.10 -6.94
CA TRP A 139 17.44 4.35 -6.50
C TRP A 139 16.58 3.92 -7.68
N ILE A 140 16.27 4.84 -8.59
CA ILE A 140 15.46 4.55 -9.78
C ILE A 140 16.13 3.47 -10.64
N ALA A 141 17.43 3.58 -10.91
CA ALA A 141 18.18 2.58 -11.66
C ALA A 141 18.16 1.19 -10.98
N ARG A 142 18.26 1.15 -9.64
CA ARG A 142 18.15 -0.09 -8.86
C ARG A 142 16.74 -0.68 -8.95
N ARG A 143 15.70 0.14 -8.81
CA ARG A 143 14.29 -0.28 -8.94
C ARG A 143 14.03 -0.91 -10.30
N GLU A 144 14.45 -0.27 -11.39
CA GLU A 144 14.28 -0.77 -12.75
C GLU A 144 14.94 -2.13 -12.99
N ALA A 145 16.03 -2.42 -12.28
CA ALA A 145 16.73 -3.70 -12.36
C ALA A 145 16.16 -4.75 -11.39
N SER A 146 15.26 -4.39 -10.49
CA SER A 146 14.78 -5.25 -9.41
C SER A 146 13.81 -6.33 -9.89
N ARG A 147 13.73 -7.40 -9.10
CA ARG A 147 12.76 -8.49 -9.24
C ARG A 147 12.00 -8.65 -7.92
N ALA A 148 11.02 -7.79 -7.71
CA ALA A 148 10.31 -7.66 -6.42
C ALA A 148 9.82 -8.99 -5.81
N HIS A 149 9.41 -9.96 -6.65
CA HIS A 149 8.99 -11.29 -6.19
C HIS A 149 10.10 -12.06 -5.49
N ALA A 150 11.34 -11.88 -5.93
CA ALA A 150 12.53 -12.58 -5.43
C ALA A 150 13.44 -11.66 -4.59
N GLU A 151 12.90 -10.60 -4.00
CA GLU A 151 13.60 -9.67 -3.12
C GLU A 151 12.86 -9.52 -1.78
N PRO A 152 13.56 -9.14 -0.70
CA PRO A 152 12.91 -8.89 0.58
C PRO A 152 12.01 -7.67 0.49
N MET A 153 10.78 -7.78 0.99
CA MET A 153 9.85 -6.67 1.09
C MET A 153 9.13 -6.71 2.44
N SER A 154 9.44 -5.76 3.30
CA SER A 154 8.73 -5.45 4.53
C SER A 154 8.27 -3.99 4.49
N VAL A 155 6.97 -3.80 4.63
CA VAL A 155 6.30 -2.52 4.40
C VAL A 155 5.82 -1.96 5.72
N TYR A 156 6.11 -0.68 5.96
CA TYR A 156 5.59 0.10 7.06
C TYR A 156 4.49 1.01 6.55
N GLU A 157 3.22 0.66 6.80
CA GLU A 157 2.07 1.46 6.42
C GLU A 157 1.90 2.62 7.41
N VAL A 158 1.73 3.84 6.90
CA VAL A 158 1.72 5.04 7.73
C VAL A 158 0.70 6.08 7.30
N HIS A 159 -0.06 6.59 8.27
CA HIS A 159 -0.84 7.82 8.16
C HIS A 159 -0.02 8.97 8.75
N LEU A 160 0.43 9.91 7.92
CA LEU A 160 1.41 10.93 8.31
C LEU A 160 0.96 11.78 9.50
N GLY A 161 -0.32 12.23 9.50
CA GLY A 161 -0.88 13.03 10.58
C GLY A 161 -0.99 12.28 11.92
N GLY A 162 -1.31 10.98 11.88
CA GLY A 162 -1.42 10.15 13.07
C GLY A 162 -0.07 9.61 13.56
N TRP A 163 0.94 9.51 12.69
CA TRP A 163 2.27 9.08 13.09
C TRP A 163 2.90 10.07 14.08
N ARG A 164 2.93 11.34 13.69
CA ARG A 164 3.23 12.48 14.57
C ARG A 164 2.42 13.69 14.14
N HIS A 165 1.52 14.12 14.99
CA HIS A 165 0.60 15.21 14.70
C HIS A 165 1.33 16.55 14.58
N GLY A 166 0.95 17.34 13.58
CA GLY A 166 1.40 18.72 13.40
C GLY A 166 2.75 18.89 12.70
N LEU A 167 3.33 17.81 12.14
CA LEU A 167 4.57 17.89 11.35
C LEU A 167 4.29 18.15 9.87
N SER A 168 5.16 18.94 9.25
CA SER A 168 5.22 19.11 7.80
C SER A 168 5.89 17.93 7.10
N TYR A 169 5.73 17.80 5.75
CA TYR A 169 6.46 16.80 4.96
C TYR A 169 7.98 16.84 5.19
N ARG A 170 8.57 18.02 5.35
CA ARG A 170 10.01 18.17 5.58
C ARG A 170 10.43 17.70 6.97
N GLU A 171 9.67 18.03 8.01
CA GLU A 171 9.93 17.56 9.37
C GLU A 171 9.69 16.06 9.50
N LEU A 172 8.68 15.52 8.80
CA LEU A 172 8.45 14.09 8.69
C LEU A 172 9.61 13.38 7.99
N ALA A 173 10.21 13.99 6.94
CA ALA A 173 11.37 13.43 6.26
C ALA A 173 12.51 13.15 7.24
N ASP A 174 12.84 14.11 8.11
CA ASP A 174 13.92 13.93 9.08
C ASP A 174 13.64 12.82 10.10
N GLN A 175 12.41 12.72 10.58
CA GLN A 175 12.04 11.83 11.67
C GLN A 175 11.62 10.42 11.17
N LEU A 176 10.76 10.35 10.15
CA LEU A 176 10.24 9.08 9.62
C LEU A 176 11.37 8.28 8.95
N VAL A 177 12.20 8.93 8.11
CA VAL A 177 13.31 8.25 7.42
C VAL A 177 14.28 7.64 8.44
N SER A 178 14.66 8.39 9.48
CA SER A 178 15.53 7.86 10.54
C SER A 178 14.89 6.66 11.25
N TYR A 179 13.60 6.74 11.53
CA TYR A 179 12.86 5.70 12.25
C TYR A 179 12.74 4.41 11.43
N VAL A 180 12.24 4.48 10.18
CA VAL A 180 12.04 3.30 9.35
C VAL A 180 13.36 2.65 8.94
N THR A 181 14.43 3.45 8.77
CA THR A 181 15.78 2.95 8.53
C THR A 181 16.30 2.18 9.74
N TRP A 182 16.13 2.72 10.96
CA TRP A 182 16.52 2.02 12.18
C TRP A 182 15.73 0.74 12.40
N GLN A 183 14.43 0.73 12.09
CA GLN A 183 13.57 -0.45 12.12
C GLN A 183 13.92 -1.47 11.03
N GLY A 184 14.62 -1.05 9.98
CA GLY A 184 15.10 -1.91 8.91
C GLY A 184 14.05 -2.27 7.87
N TYR A 185 12.92 -1.56 7.79
CA TYR A 185 11.93 -1.73 6.72
C TYR A 185 12.52 -1.47 5.35
N THR A 186 11.96 -2.09 4.32
CA THR A 186 12.38 -1.89 2.93
C THR A 186 11.53 -0.86 2.20
N HIS A 187 10.27 -0.72 2.60
CA HIS A 187 9.31 0.20 2.00
C HIS A 187 8.47 0.91 3.07
N VAL A 188 7.99 2.09 2.71
CA VAL A 188 6.91 2.79 3.40
C VAL A 188 5.71 2.80 2.47
N GLU A 189 4.52 2.49 3.00
CA GLU A 189 3.25 2.67 2.30
C GLU A 189 2.50 3.83 2.95
N PHE A 190 2.29 4.91 2.19
CA PHE A 190 1.49 6.03 2.66
C PHE A 190 0.02 5.77 2.43
N MET A 191 -0.79 5.81 3.49
CA MET A 191 -2.24 5.96 3.36
C MET A 191 -2.54 7.16 2.44
N PRO A 192 -3.73 7.26 1.82
CA PRO A 192 -3.95 8.16 0.69
C PRO A 192 -3.49 9.60 0.98
N LEU A 193 -2.53 10.08 0.19
CA LEU A 193 -2.01 11.46 0.23
C LEU A 193 -2.66 12.36 -0.83
N ALA A 194 -3.56 11.85 -1.65
CA ALA A 194 -4.38 12.67 -2.53
C ALA A 194 -5.26 13.62 -1.72
N GLU A 195 -5.50 14.86 -2.21
CA GLU A 195 -6.26 15.86 -1.47
C GLU A 195 -7.70 15.40 -1.21
N HIS A 196 -8.16 15.62 0.00
CA HIS A 196 -9.47 15.23 0.50
C HIS A 196 -9.97 16.19 1.57
N PRO A 197 -11.28 16.52 1.63
CA PRO A 197 -11.81 17.52 2.58
C PRO A 197 -12.00 16.96 3.99
N PHE A 198 -12.35 15.68 4.10
CA PHE A 198 -12.80 15.04 5.33
C PHE A 198 -11.68 14.22 5.97
N ALA A 199 -11.01 14.78 6.98
CA ALA A 199 -9.87 14.13 7.66
C ALA A 199 -10.20 12.73 8.21
N PRO A 200 -11.41 12.47 8.84
CA PRO A 200 -11.79 11.14 9.31
C PRO A 200 -11.99 10.09 8.21
N SER A 201 -11.89 10.45 6.92
CA SER A 201 -11.82 9.48 5.83
C SER A 201 -10.42 8.92 5.62
N TRP A 202 -9.40 9.44 6.35
CA TRP A 202 -7.98 9.07 6.22
C TRP A 202 -7.42 9.21 4.80
N GLY A 203 -8.11 9.99 3.96
CA GLY A 203 -7.77 10.18 2.55
C GLY A 203 -8.53 9.30 1.55
N TYR A 204 -9.41 8.40 2.00
CA TYR A 204 -10.19 7.54 1.10
C TYR A 204 -11.38 8.25 0.42
N GLN A 205 -11.68 9.49 0.77
CA GLN A 205 -12.66 10.33 0.06
C GLN A 205 -11.97 11.43 -0.77
N VAL A 206 -11.32 11.01 -1.84
CA VAL A 206 -10.46 11.84 -2.69
C VAL A 206 -11.27 12.86 -3.49
N THR A 207 -10.84 14.13 -3.44
CA THR A 207 -11.37 15.22 -4.28
C THR A 207 -10.33 15.77 -5.26
N GLY A 208 -9.03 15.56 -5.01
CA GLY A 208 -7.94 16.02 -5.87
C GLY A 208 -6.99 14.88 -6.26
N TYR A 209 -7.26 14.21 -7.39
CA TYR A 209 -6.54 13.03 -7.86
C TYR A 209 -5.09 13.28 -8.28
N PHE A 210 -4.73 14.54 -8.56
CA PHE A 210 -3.39 14.98 -8.96
C PHE A 210 -2.76 15.92 -7.93
N SER A 211 -3.45 16.24 -6.84
CA SER A 211 -2.98 17.15 -5.81
C SER A 211 -2.62 16.37 -4.55
N PRO A 212 -1.36 16.42 -4.09
CA PRO A 212 -1.05 15.96 -2.74
C PRO A 212 -1.79 16.80 -1.71
N THR A 213 -2.16 16.21 -0.58
CA THR A 213 -2.83 16.95 0.49
C THR A 213 -1.94 18.07 1.04
N SER A 214 -2.50 19.27 1.11
CA SER A 214 -1.82 20.47 1.60
C SER A 214 -1.66 20.53 3.12
N ARG A 215 -2.19 19.53 3.83
CA ARG A 215 -2.11 19.45 5.31
C ARG A 215 -0.69 19.46 5.84
N TYR A 216 0.26 18.95 5.04
CA TYR A 216 1.65 18.75 5.46
C TYR A 216 2.65 19.62 4.69
N GLY A 217 2.20 20.43 3.73
CA GLY A 217 3.04 21.30 2.92
C GLY A 217 2.73 21.30 1.43
N SER A 218 3.66 21.79 0.65
CA SER A 218 3.54 21.88 -0.81
C SER A 218 3.82 20.54 -1.52
N PRO A 219 3.45 20.42 -2.81
CA PRO A 219 3.84 19.24 -3.61
C PRO A 219 5.35 18.98 -3.65
N ASP A 220 6.18 20.03 -3.68
CA ASP A 220 7.64 19.89 -3.65
C ASP A 220 8.17 19.44 -2.30
N ASP A 221 7.46 19.71 -1.20
CA ASP A 221 7.80 19.19 0.12
C ASP A 221 7.53 17.67 0.21
N LEU A 222 6.48 17.16 -0.46
CA LEU A 222 6.26 15.72 -0.58
C LEU A 222 7.34 15.06 -1.44
N ARG A 223 7.75 15.69 -2.56
CA ARG A 223 8.89 15.20 -3.37
C ARG A 223 10.15 15.08 -2.52
N TYR A 224 10.40 16.08 -1.68
CA TYR A 224 11.53 16.05 -0.73
C TYR A 224 11.46 14.86 0.22
N LEU A 225 10.30 14.57 0.81
CA LEU A 225 10.12 13.41 1.70
C LEU A 225 10.43 12.09 0.97
N ILE A 226 9.89 11.91 -0.24
CA ILE A 226 10.10 10.71 -1.04
C ILE A 226 11.58 10.57 -1.44
N ASP A 227 12.20 11.64 -1.92
CA ASP A 227 13.63 11.66 -2.28
C ASP A 227 14.52 11.28 -1.09
N LYS A 228 14.20 11.74 0.13
CA LYS A 228 14.92 11.34 1.34
C LYS A 228 14.75 9.87 1.71
N LEU A 229 13.58 9.29 1.49
CA LEU A 229 13.36 7.86 1.63
C LEU A 229 14.20 7.06 0.63
N HIS A 230 14.22 7.46 -0.64
CA HIS A 230 15.02 6.83 -1.69
C HIS A 230 16.52 6.90 -1.39
N GLN A 231 17.04 8.06 -0.97
CA GLN A 231 18.43 8.23 -0.56
C GLN A 231 18.81 7.32 0.64
N ALA A 232 17.82 6.98 1.49
CA ALA A 232 18.01 6.04 2.61
C ALA A 232 17.83 4.56 2.18
N GLY A 233 17.54 4.29 0.92
CA GLY A 233 17.30 2.94 0.40
C GLY A 233 15.92 2.37 0.75
N ILE A 234 14.92 3.23 0.98
CA ILE A 234 13.55 2.88 1.33
C ILE A 234 12.63 3.21 0.14
N GLY A 235 11.89 2.23 -0.36
CA GLY A 235 10.89 2.41 -1.40
C GLY A 235 9.61 3.04 -0.86
N VAL A 236 8.84 3.66 -1.76
CA VAL A 236 7.58 4.35 -1.43
C VAL A 236 6.43 3.78 -2.22
N ILE A 237 5.41 3.30 -1.52
CA ILE A 237 4.14 2.85 -2.06
C ILE A 237 3.09 3.91 -1.70
N MET A 238 2.27 4.30 -2.69
CA MET A 238 1.17 5.24 -2.48
C MET A 238 -0.16 4.48 -2.50
N ASP A 239 -1.02 4.76 -1.53
CA ASP A 239 -2.38 4.25 -1.56
C ASP A 239 -3.22 5.06 -2.55
N TRP A 240 -3.79 4.40 -3.57
CA TRP A 240 -4.53 5.01 -4.66
C TRP A 240 -5.97 4.49 -4.71
N VAL A 241 -6.92 5.41 -4.79
CA VAL A 241 -8.35 5.15 -4.63
C VAL A 241 -9.11 5.36 -5.95
N PRO A 242 -9.00 4.47 -6.95
CA PRO A 242 -9.71 4.62 -8.23
C PRO A 242 -11.14 4.07 -8.22
N GLY A 243 -11.58 3.47 -7.10
CA GLY A 243 -12.87 2.80 -7.00
C GLY A 243 -14.06 3.76 -6.89
N HIS A 244 -13.87 4.87 -6.22
CA HIS A 244 -14.96 5.77 -5.87
C HIS A 244 -14.46 7.19 -5.52
N PHE A 245 -15.40 8.14 -5.40
CA PHE A 245 -15.14 9.51 -4.96
C PHE A 245 -16.36 10.08 -4.20
N PRO A 246 -16.16 11.08 -3.31
CA PRO A 246 -17.23 11.66 -2.51
C PRO A 246 -18.22 12.47 -3.35
N LYS A 247 -19.40 12.73 -2.77
CA LYS A 247 -20.51 13.46 -3.41
C LYS A 247 -20.47 14.97 -3.19
N ASP A 248 -19.32 15.52 -2.81
CA ASP A 248 -19.16 16.95 -2.60
C ASP A 248 -19.49 17.73 -3.88
N ASP A 249 -20.45 18.66 -3.81
CA ASP A 249 -20.98 19.37 -4.97
C ASP A 249 -19.94 20.22 -5.71
N TRP A 250 -18.89 20.63 -5.03
CA TRP A 250 -17.79 21.42 -5.57
C TRP A 250 -16.67 20.58 -6.20
N ALA A 251 -16.74 19.24 -6.08
CA ALA A 251 -15.74 18.28 -6.61
C ALA A 251 -16.26 17.59 -7.89
N LEU A 252 -15.88 16.31 -8.11
CA LEU A 252 -16.16 15.57 -9.35
C LEU A 252 -17.64 15.23 -9.56
N GLY A 253 -18.42 15.08 -8.49
CA GLY A 253 -19.80 14.66 -8.57
C GLY A 253 -20.66 15.61 -9.42
N ARG A 254 -21.37 15.07 -10.42
CA ARG A 254 -22.21 15.85 -11.34
C ARG A 254 -21.47 17.06 -11.92
N PHE A 255 -20.25 16.88 -12.38
CA PHE A 255 -19.27 17.93 -12.63
C PHE A 255 -19.78 19.02 -13.58
N ASP A 256 -20.43 18.68 -14.68
CA ASP A 256 -21.04 19.61 -15.63
C ASP A 256 -22.59 19.63 -15.55
N GLY A 257 -23.14 19.24 -14.39
CA GLY A 257 -24.57 19.06 -14.16
C GLY A 257 -25.07 17.66 -14.57
N THR A 258 -24.24 16.85 -15.19
CA THR A 258 -24.57 15.47 -15.59
C THR A 258 -23.69 14.46 -14.84
N ALA A 259 -23.98 13.16 -14.97
CA ALA A 259 -23.11 12.09 -14.53
C ALA A 259 -21.91 11.99 -15.48
N LEU A 260 -20.88 12.83 -15.25
CA LEU A 260 -19.74 12.97 -16.15
C LEU A 260 -18.65 11.93 -15.84
N TYR A 261 -18.22 11.84 -14.59
CA TYR A 261 -17.22 10.88 -14.12
C TYR A 261 -17.83 9.59 -13.61
N GLU A 262 -19.05 9.64 -13.08
CA GLU A 262 -19.82 8.51 -12.56
C GLU A 262 -20.85 7.97 -13.56
N HIS A 263 -21.43 6.79 -13.25
CA HIS A 263 -22.59 6.28 -13.95
C HIS A 263 -23.86 7.06 -13.57
N ALA A 264 -24.75 7.25 -14.55
CA ALA A 264 -26.04 7.92 -14.32
C ALA A 264 -27.04 7.05 -13.52
N ASP A 265 -27.01 5.73 -13.70
CA ASP A 265 -27.81 4.79 -12.94
C ASP A 265 -27.19 4.54 -11.56
N PRO A 266 -27.85 4.88 -10.45
CA PRO A 266 -27.30 4.71 -9.10
C PRO A 266 -27.02 3.26 -8.73
N ARG A 267 -27.62 2.29 -9.45
CA ARG A 267 -27.32 0.86 -9.27
C ARG A 267 -25.92 0.49 -9.78
N GLN A 268 -25.28 1.35 -10.57
CA GLN A 268 -23.92 1.21 -11.07
C GLN A 268 -23.01 2.35 -10.60
N GLY A 269 -23.59 3.53 -10.30
CA GLY A 269 -22.88 4.77 -10.06
C GLY A 269 -22.74 5.17 -8.59
N GLU A 270 -23.27 4.39 -7.63
CA GLU A 270 -23.20 4.76 -6.21
C GLU A 270 -22.88 3.56 -5.32
N HIS A 271 -21.95 3.75 -4.38
CA HIS A 271 -21.77 2.87 -3.22
C HIS A 271 -22.71 3.30 -2.09
N LYS A 272 -23.64 2.42 -1.71
CA LYS A 272 -24.60 2.71 -0.64
C LYS A 272 -23.96 2.78 0.74
N ASP A 273 -23.02 1.88 1.01
CA ASP A 273 -22.37 1.74 2.31
C ASP A 273 -21.45 2.93 2.61
N TRP A 274 -20.76 3.44 1.59
CA TRP A 274 -19.81 4.54 1.74
C TRP A 274 -20.41 5.91 1.39
N GLY A 275 -21.58 5.94 0.77
CA GLY A 275 -22.21 7.18 0.33
C GLY A 275 -21.47 7.91 -0.79
N THR A 276 -20.66 7.20 -1.55
CA THR A 276 -19.80 7.73 -2.62
C THR A 276 -20.32 7.42 -4.02
N TYR A 277 -19.82 8.12 -5.04
CA TYR A 277 -20.02 7.76 -6.44
C TYR A 277 -18.97 6.75 -6.92
N ILE A 278 -19.35 5.95 -7.94
CA ILE A 278 -18.48 4.98 -8.62
C ILE A 278 -18.12 5.54 -9.99
N PHE A 279 -16.84 5.49 -10.35
CA PHE A 279 -16.37 5.89 -11.67
C PHE A 279 -16.98 5.06 -12.80
N ASN A 280 -17.26 5.72 -13.92
CA ASN A 280 -17.68 5.08 -15.17
C ASN A 280 -16.44 4.62 -15.97
N TYR A 281 -15.92 3.44 -15.67
CA TYR A 281 -14.72 2.88 -16.31
C TYR A 281 -14.87 2.63 -17.82
N GLY A 282 -16.11 2.54 -18.32
CA GLY A 282 -16.41 2.39 -19.73
C GLY A 282 -16.30 3.68 -20.52
N ARG A 283 -16.18 4.85 -19.86
CA ARG A 283 -16.00 6.14 -20.54
C ARG A 283 -14.52 6.41 -20.77
N ASN A 284 -14.15 6.62 -22.04
CA ASN A 284 -12.76 6.81 -22.44
C ASN A 284 -12.04 7.94 -21.68
N GLU A 285 -12.71 9.08 -21.51
CA GLU A 285 -12.15 10.22 -20.79
C GLU A 285 -11.92 9.94 -19.31
N VAL A 286 -12.82 9.17 -18.69
CA VAL A 286 -12.65 8.72 -17.29
C VAL A 286 -11.50 7.72 -17.19
N LYS A 287 -11.36 6.82 -18.17
CA LYS A 287 -10.21 5.92 -18.26
C LYS A 287 -8.91 6.72 -18.38
N SER A 288 -8.84 7.69 -19.31
CA SER A 288 -7.66 8.58 -19.45
C SER A 288 -7.36 9.33 -18.15
N PHE A 289 -8.38 9.86 -17.47
CA PHE A 289 -8.24 10.53 -16.17
C PHE A 289 -7.61 9.64 -15.11
N LEU A 290 -8.15 8.45 -14.90
CA LEU A 290 -7.67 7.54 -13.85
C LEU A 290 -6.28 6.96 -14.15
N VAL A 291 -6.02 6.54 -15.41
CA VAL A 291 -4.69 6.05 -15.80
C VAL A 291 -3.64 7.15 -15.65
N SER A 292 -4.01 8.38 -16.03
CA SER A 292 -3.13 9.54 -15.84
C SER A 292 -2.85 9.83 -14.38
N SER A 293 -3.86 9.69 -13.50
CA SER A 293 -3.65 9.86 -12.05
C SER A 293 -2.67 8.82 -11.51
N ALA A 294 -2.82 7.54 -11.88
CA ALA A 294 -1.88 6.49 -11.47
C ALA A 294 -0.45 6.80 -11.96
N LEU A 295 -0.32 7.16 -13.24
CA LEU A 295 0.98 7.48 -13.82
C LEU A 295 1.61 8.74 -13.22
N TYR A 296 0.79 9.72 -12.84
CA TYR A 296 1.25 10.97 -12.22
C TYR A 296 2.00 10.70 -10.90
N TRP A 297 1.46 9.86 -10.04
CA TRP A 297 2.13 9.50 -8.78
C TRP A 297 3.45 8.76 -9.01
N ILE A 298 3.52 7.90 -10.03
CA ILE A 298 4.76 7.18 -10.38
C ILE A 298 5.79 8.10 -11.05
N SER A 299 5.35 8.96 -11.99
CA SER A 299 6.26 9.75 -12.82
C SER A 299 6.69 11.07 -12.19
N GLU A 300 5.76 11.77 -11.50
CA GLU A 300 6.00 13.11 -10.96
C GLU A 300 6.43 13.06 -9.48
N PHE A 301 6.06 12.01 -8.76
CA PHE A 301 6.45 11.80 -7.36
C PHE A 301 7.41 10.63 -7.16
N HIS A 302 7.85 9.98 -8.24
CA HIS A 302 8.76 8.83 -8.22
C HIS A 302 8.31 7.68 -7.31
N ALA A 303 7.01 7.56 -7.02
CA ALA A 303 6.50 6.45 -6.23
C ALA A 303 6.94 5.11 -6.83
N ASP A 304 7.32 4.16 -5.98
CA ASP A 304 7.77 2.82 -6.39
C ASP A 304 6.62 1.86 -6.60
N GLY A 305 5.43 2.24 -6.18
CA GLY A 305 4.25 1.43 -6.39
C GLY A 305 2.96 2.10 -5.96
N LEU A 306 1.86 1.46 -6.35
CA LEU A 306 0.52 1.83 -5.93
C LEU A 306 -0.16 0.64 -5.26
N ARG A 307 -0.71 0.84 -4.08
CA ARG A 307 -1.72 -0.03 -3.50
C ARG A 307 -3.07 0.46 -3.98
N VAL A 308 -3.81 -0.40 -4.65
CA VAL A 308 -5.13 -0.08 -5.21
C VAL A 308 -6.19 -0.48 -4.20
N ASP A 309 -6.89 0.53 -3.69
CA ASP A 309 -7.92 0.40 -2.68
C ASP A 309 -9.16 -0.32 -3.19
N ALA A 310 -9.74 -1.19 -2.36
CA ALA A 310 -11.05 -1.81 -2.53
C ALA A 310 -11.30 -2.42 -3.92
N VAL A 311 -10.32 -3.14 -4.48
CA VAL A 311 -10.43 -3.73 -5.84
C VAL A 311 -11.66 -4.63 -5.98
N ALA A 312 -12.06 -5.35 -4.94
CA ALA A 312 -13.27 -6.17 -4.94
C ALA A 312 -14.53 -5.35 -5.29
N SER A 313 -14.63 -4.11 -4.82
CA SER A 313 -15.75 -3.21 -5.12
C SER A 313 -15.79 -2.77 -6.58
N MET A 314 -14.64 -2.78 -7.25
CA MET A 314 -14.54 -2.47 -8.68
C MET A 314 -14.89 -3.68 -9.56
N LEU A 315 -14.50 -4.90 -9.14
CA LEU A 315 -14.66 -6.13 -9.92
C LEU A 315 -16.09 -6.62 -10.01
N TYR A 316 -16.95 -6.29 -9.03
CA TYR A 316 -18.27 -6.87 -8.91
C TYR A 316 -19.38 -5.82 -8.88
N LEU A 317 -20.33 -5.94 -9.83
CA LEU A 317 -21.51 -5.07 -9.95
C LEU A 317 -22.49 -5.24 -8.79
N ASP A 318 -22.48 -6.39 -8.13
CA ASP A 318 -23.31 -6.74 -6.98
C ASP A 318 -22.63 -6.51 -5.63
N TYR A 319 -21.43 -5.88 -5.61
CA TYR A 319 -20.70 -5.61 -4.37
C TYR A 319 -21.56 -4.81 -3.37
N SER A 320 -21.72 -5.35 -2.15
CA SER A 320 -22.57 -4.77 -1.07
C SER A 320 -24.00 -4.43 -1.52
N ARG A 321 -24.59 -5.22 -2.41
CA ARG A 321 -25.94 -5.01 -2.96
C ARG A 321 -26.79 -6.26 -2.86
N GLU A 322 -28.09 -6.06 -2.60
CA GLU A 322 -29.08 -7.13 -2.64
C GLU A 322 -29.56 -7.40 -4.08
N GLU A 323 -30.25 -8.51 -4.25
CA GLU A 323 -30.90 -8.83 -5.51
C GLU A 323 -31.83 -7.72 -5.98
N GLY A 324 -31.74 -7.33 -7.26
CA GLY A 324 -32.50 -6.22 -7.85
C GLY A 324 -31.91 -4.81 -7.60
N GLN A 325 -30.86 -4.70 -6.80
CA GLN A 325 -30.19 -3.42 -6.53
C GLN A 325 -28.96 -3.15 -7.39
N TRP A 326 -28.66 -4.00 -8.34
CA TRP A 326 -27.54 -3.90 -9.28
C TRP A 326 -27.98 -4.26 -10.71
N VAL A 327 -27.14 -3.92 -11.68
CA VAL A 327 -27.38 -4.19 -13.10
C VAL A 327 -26.36 -5.21 -13.59
N PRO A 328 -26.78 -6.37 -14.11
CA PRO A 328 -25.87 -7.36 -14.66
C PRO A 328 -25.08 -6.82 -15.86
N ASN A 329 -23.89 -7.38 -16.10
CA ASN A 329 -23.12 -7.09 -17.30
C ASN A 329 -23.82 -7.60 -18.57
N LYS A 330 -23.28 -7.25 -19.74
CA LYS A 330 -23.86 -7.62 -21.06
C LYS A 330 -24.05 -9.12 -21.31
N TYR A 331 -23.45 -9.97 -20.47
CA TYR A 331 -23.61 -11.43 -20.53
C TYR A 331 -24.51 -11.97 -19.41
N GLY A 332 -25.06 -11.10 -18.57
CA GLY A 332 -25.92 -11.48 -17.44
C GLY A 332 -25.14 -11.84 -16.17
N GLY A 333 -23.82 -11.70 -16.15
CA GLY A 333 -22.96 -11.94 -15.00
C GLY A 333 -22.83 -10.74 -14.07
N ARG A 334 -22.18 -10.96 -12.93
CA ARG A 334 -21.96 -9.95 -11.90
C ARG A 334 -20.61 -9.22 -12.03
N GLU A 335 -19.70 -9.71 -12.85
CA GLU A 335 -18.39 -9.11 -13.05
C GLU A 335 -18.53 -7.77 -13.79
N ASN A 336 -17.84 -6.73 -13.28
CA ASN A 336 -17.73 -5.45 -13.95
C ASN A 336 -16.64 -5.51 -15.03
N LEU A 337 -17.06 -5.84 -16.25
CA LEU A 337 -16.12 -6.04 -17.36
C LEU A 337 -15.33 -4.79 -17.70
N GLU A 338 -15.93 -3.61 -17.54
CA GLU A 338 -15.30 -2.32 -17.83
C GLU A 338 -14.19 -2.02 -16.82
N ALA A 339 -14.43 -2.30 -15.54
CA ALA A 339 -13.41 -2.16 -14.49
C ALA A 339 -12.29 -3.20 -14.65
N ILE A 340 -12.61 -4.44 -15.03
CA ILE A 340 -11.61 -5.47 -15.32
C ILE A 340 -10.71 -5.05 -16.47
N ASP A 341 -11.26 -4.54 -17.57
CA ASP A 341 -10.51 -4.05 -18.72
C ASP A 341 -9.66 -2.82 -18.35
N PHE A 342 -10.21 -1.94 -17.51
CA PHE A 342 -9.47 -0.79 -16.97
C PHE A 342 -8.27 -1.22 -16.13
N LEU A 343 -8.44 -2.14 -15.17
CA LEU A 343 -7.36 -2.63 -14.31
C LEU A 343 -6.25 -3.32 -15.10
N ARG A 344 -6.61 -4.13 -16.08
CA ARG A 344 -5.64 -4.75 -17.01
C ARG A 344 -4.85 -3.70 -17.78
N TYR A 345 -5.54 -2.69 -18.26
CA TYR A 345 -4.90 -1.62 -19.03
C TYR A 345 -3.93 -0.81 -18.16
N VAL A 346 -4.36 -0.36 -16.98
CA VAL A 346 -3.49 0.44 -16.10
C VAL A 346 -2.25 -0.35 -15.67
N ASN A 347 -2.41 -1.62 -15.25
CA ASN A 347 -1.29 -2.45 -14.83
C ASN A 347 -0.29 -2.67 -15.97
N SER A 348 -0.77 -3.08 -17.16
CA SER A 348 0.10 -3.28 -18.34
C SER A 348 0.84 -2.00 -18.71
N HIS A 349 0.15 -0.87 -18.65
CA HIS A 349 0.70 0.42 -19.07
C HIS A 349 1.78 0.92 -18.12
N LEU A 350 1.53 0.84 -16.80
CA LEU A 350 2.46 1.26 -15.78
C LEU A 350 3.74 0.39 -15.79
N TYR A 351 3.61 -0.93 -15.83
CA TYR A 351 4.76 -1.84 -15.89
C TYR A 351 5.59 -1.67 -17.17
N SER A 352 4.95 -1.36 -18.31
CA SER A 352 5.68 -1.14 -19.56
C SER A 352 6.50 0.14 -19.57
N ARG A 353 6.05 1.18 -18.84
CA ARG A 353 6.73 2.48 -18.77
C ARG A 353 7.73 2.59 -17.63
N HIS A 354 7.44 1.93 -16.52
CA HIS A 354 8.22 2.01 -15.28
C HIS A 354 8.56 0.60 -14.78
N PRO A 355 9.61 -0.04 -15.31
CA PRO A 355 10.05 -1.34 -14.83
C PRO A 355 10.35 -1.32 -13.32
N GLY A 356 10.07 -2.43 -12.64
CA GLY A 356 10.37 -2.61 -11.23
C GLY A 356 9.40 -1.97 -10.24
N ILE A 357 8.36 -1.25 -10.71
CA ILE A 357 7.30 -0.75 -9.81
C ILE A 357 6.44 -1.87 -9.25
N LEU A 358 5.65 -1.53 -8.24
CA LEU A 358 4.76 -2.44 -7.53
C LEU A 358 3.30 -2.03 -7.77
N MET A 359 2.49 -2.91 -8.35
CA MET A 359 1.04 -2.77 -8.38
C MET A 359 0.43 -3.79 -7.43
N ILE A 360 -0.20 -3.31 -6.36
CA ILE A 360 -0.67 -4.12 -5.24
C ILE A 360 -2.19 -4.01 -5.15
N ALA A 361 -2.89 -5.14 -5.14
CA ALA A 361 -4.35 -5.14 -5.02
C ALA A 361 -4.78 -5.40 -3.57
N GLU A 362 -5.61 -4.52 -3.02
CA GLU A 362 -6.46 -4.89 -1.90
C GLU A 362 -7.72 -5.56 -2.47
N GLU A 363 -7.72 -6.89 -2.50
CA GLU A 363 -8.81 -7.69 -3.06
C GLU A 363 -9.11 -8.85 -2.12
N SER A 364 -10.30 -8.84 -1.52
CA SER A 364 -10.71 -9.75 -0.45
C SER A 364 -11.49 -10.97 -0.94
N THR A 365 -11.78 -11.07 -2.22
CA THR A 365 -12.59 -12.16 -2.79
C THR A 365 -11.74 -13.27 -3.38
N SER A 366 -12.40 -14.30 -3.88
CA SER A 366 -11.78 -15.40 -4.63
C SER A 366 -11.69 -15.13 -6.13
N PHE A 367 -11.65 -13.86 -6.56
CA PHE A 367 -11.44 -13.55 -7.98
C PHE A 367 -10.13 -14.17 -8.47
N PRO A 368 -10.14 -14.97 -9.54
CA PRO A 368 -8.97 -15.76 -9.95
C PRO A 368 -7.96 -14.92 -10.74
N GLY A 369 -6.68 -15.11 -10.45
CA GLY A 369 -5.59 -14.55 -11.25
C GLY A 369 -5.43 -13.04 -11.10
N VAL A 370 -5.65 -12.49 -9.92
CA VAL A 370 -5.40 -11.06 -9.63
C VAL A 370 -3.93 -10.71 -9.94
N THR A 371 -2.99 -11.56 -9.53
CA THR A 371 -1.56 -11.35 -9.76
C THR A 371 -1.01 -12.09 -10.98
N LYS A 372 -1.87 -12.74 -11.74
CA LYS A 372 -1.48 -13.40 -12.98
C LYS A 372 -1.27 -12.37 -14.09
N PRO A 373 -0.27 -12.53 -14.97
CA PRO A 373 -0.06 -11.65 -16.12
C PRO A 373 -1.31 -11.49 -16.99
N VAL A 374 -1.48 -10.29 -17.57
CA VAL A 374 -2.62 -9.98 -18.44
C VAL A 374 -2.68 -10.91 -19.66
N ASP A 375 -1.53 -11.21 -20.27
CA ASP A 375 -1.41 -12.12 -21.41
C ASP A 375 -1.84 -13.56 -21.08
N ASP A 376 -1.77 -13.94 -19.80
CA ASP A 376 -2.28 -15.22 -19.29
C ASP A 376 -3.72 -15.14 -18.77
N GLY A 377 -4.42 -14.03 -19.02
CA GLY A 377 -5.81 -13.80 -18.64
C GLY A 377 -6.02 -13.25 -17.24
N GLY A 378 -4.97 -12.87 -16.52
CA GLY A 378 -5.05 -12.25 -15.20
C GLY A 378 -5.36 -10.75 -15.24
N LEU A 379 -5.34 -10.10 -14.04
CA LEU A 379 -5.48 -8.65 -13.92
C LEU A 379 -4.13 -7.90 -14.02
N GLY A 380 -3.01 -8.60 -13.88
CA GLY A 380 -1.67 -8.04 -14.04
C GLY A 380 -1.13 -7.28 -12.82
N PHE A 381 -1.71 -7.44 -11.64
CA PHE A 381 -1.08 -6.93 -10.41
C PHE A 381 0.19 -7.72 -10.09
N GLY A 382 1.16 -7.07 -9.46
CA GLY A 382 2.35 -7.76 -8.95
C GLY A 382 2.07 -8.54 -7.67
N PHE A 383 1.26 -7.96 -6.80
CA PHE A 383 0.93 -8.54 -5.49
C PHE A 383 -0.55 -8.35 -5.13
N LYS A 384 -1.00 -9.17 -4.19
CA LYS A 384 -2.33 -9.10 -3.59
C LYS A 384 -2.20 -9.24 -2.07
N TRP A 385 -2.97 -8.46 -1.30
CA TRP A 385 -3.10 -8.66 0.13
C TRP A 385 -3.78 -9.99 0.44
N ASN A 386 -3.21 -10.78 1.36
CA ASN A 386 -3.79 -12.04 1.82
C ASN A 386 -4.77 -11.80 2.97
N MET A 387 -5.97 -11.33 2.63
CA MET A 387 -7.02 -11.03 3.61
C MET A 387 -7.52 -12.29 4.33
N GLY A 388 -7.47 -13.45 3.67
CA GLY A 388 -7.83 -14.75 4.28
C GLY A 388 -6.88 -15.12 5.41
N TRP A 389 -5.57 -15.08 5.14
CA TRP A 389 -4.54 -15.32 6.17
C TRP A 389 -4.68 -14.33 7.34
N MET A 390 -4.90 -13.06 7.05
CA MET A 390 -5.07 -12.02 8.06
C MET A 390 -6.26 -12.34 8.97
N ASN A 391 -7.44 -12.58 8.40
CA ASN A 391 -8.66 -12.87 9.17
C ASN A 391 -8.52 -14.13 10.04
N ASP A 392 -7.97 -15.22 9.48
CA ASP A 392 -7.78 -16.47 10.19
C ASP A 392 -6.77 -16.32 11.34
N SER A 393 -5.66 -15.62 11.09
CA SER A 393 -4.62 -15.38 12.09
C SER A 393 -5.12 -14.53 13.26
N LEU A 394 -5.85 -13.44 12.97
CA LEU A 394 -6.40 -12.57 14.01
C LEU A 394 -7.45 -13.29 14.86
N ARG A 395 -8.36 -14.02 14.22
CA ARG A 395 -9.35 -14.84 14.94
C ARG A 395 -8.69 -15.85 15.86
N TYR A 396 -7.62 -16.51 15.41
CA TYR A 396 -6.85 -17.44 16.24
C TYR A 396 -6.19 -16.74 17.43
N LEU A 397 -5.61 -15.55 17.25
CA LEU A 397 -4.97 -14.79 18.32
C LEU A 397 -5.94 -14.33 19.40
N GLU A 398 -7.17 -13.98 19.04
CA GLU A 398 -8.23 -13.57 19.97
C GLU A 398 -8.70 -14.71 20.88
N LEU A 399 -8.41 -15.97 20.54
CA LEU A 399 -8.78 -17.11 21.35
C LEU A 399 -7.92 -17.22 22.61
N ASN A 400 -8.57 -17.61 23.71
CA ASN A 400 -7.83 -18.02 24.90
C ASN A 400 -6.87 -19.17 24.52
N PRO A 401 -5.59 -19.16 24.94
CA PRO A 401 -4.61 -20.18 24.59
C PRO A 401 -5.06 -21.64 24.81
N PHE A 402 -5.91 -21.89 25.80
CA PHE A 402 -6.48 -23.22 26.03
C PHE A 402 -7.38 -23.74 24.91
N HIS A 403 -7.98 -22.83 24.15
CA HIS A 403 -8.88 -23.19 23.06
C HIS A 403 -8.18 -23.26 21.69
N ARG A 404 -7.00 -22.67 21.55
CA ARG A 404 -6.24 -22.60 20.30
C ARG A 404 -5.97 -23.97 19.67
N GLN A 405 -5.79 -25.02 20.47
CA GLN A 405 -5.61 -26.40 19.98
C GLN A 405 -6.76 -26.89 19.08
N TYR A 406 -7.97 -26.38 19.27
CA TYR A 406 -9.15 -26.76 18.47
C TYR A 406 -9.29 -25.92 17.19
N HIS A 407 -8.44 -24.90 17.04
CA HIS A 407 -8.42 -23.94 15.92
C HIS A 407 -7.09 -23.93 15.17
N HIS A 408 -6.24 -24.92 15.41
CA HIS A 408 -4.92 -25.04 14.80
C HIS A 408 -4.96 -24.95 13.26
N GLY A 409 -6.00 -25.55 12.65
CA GLY A 409 -6.21 -25.51 11.22
C GLY A 409 -6.41 -24.11 10.63
N GLU A 410 -6.84 -23.11 11.42
CA GLU A 410 -6.98 -21.73 10.94
C GLU A 410 -5.62 -21.13 10.57
N MET A 411 -4.59 -21.40 11.35
CA MET A 411 -3.22 -20.91 11.08
C MET A 411 -2.55 -21.64 9.91
N THR A 412 -2.94 -22.88 9.60
CA THR A 412 -2.35 -23.66 8.51
C THR A 412 -3.13 -23.57 7.21
N PHE A 413 -4.39 -23.11 7.24
CA PHE A 413 -5.29 -23.13 6.10
C PHE A 413 -4.79 -22.28 4.92
N ALA A 414 -4.14 -21.15 5.18
CA ALA A 414 -3.61 -20.29 4.15
C ALA A 414 -2.65 -21.01 3.18
N MET A 415 -1.94 -22.06 3.64
CA MET A 415 -1.06 -22.84 2.77
C MET A 415 -1.80 -23.61 1.67
N VAL A 416 -3.11 -23.83 1.80
CA VAL A 416 -3.93 -24.49 0.76
C VAL A 416 -3.98 -23.67 -0.52
N TYR A 417 -3.94 -22.34 -0.40
CA TYR A 417 -4.03 -21.42 -1.54
C TYR A 417 -2.81 -20.49 -1.70
N GLN A 418 -1.78 -20.63 -0.86
CA GLN A 418 -0.61 -19.74 -0.80
C GLN A 418 0.05 -19.49 -2.16
N TYR A 419 0.04 -20.46 -3.06
CA TYR A 419 0.68 -20.36 -4.36
C TYR A 419 -0.31 -20.03 -5.50
N SER A 420 -1.53 -19.62 -5.19
CA SER A 420 -2.51 -19.19 -6.19
C SER A 420 -2.27 -17.75 -6.66
N GLU A 421 -1.68 -16.93 -5.81
CA GLU A 421 -1.37 -15.52 -6.06
C GLU A 421 -0.01 -15.16 -5.42
N ASN A 422 0.53 -13.98 -5.73
CA ASN A 422 1.70 -13.42 -5.07
C ASN A 422 1.22 -12.59 -3.87
N PHE A 423 1.37 -13.10 -2.66
CA PHE A 423 0.77 -12.50 -1.49
C PHE A 423 1.69 -11.56 -0.72
N ILE A 424 1.08 -10.47 -0.22
CA ILE A 424 1.55 -9.70 0.93
C ILE A 424 0.69 -10.11 2.12
N LEU A 425 1.30 -10.32 3.27
CA LEU A 425 0.63 -10.61 4.55
C LEU A 425 0.33 -9.28 5.24
N PRO A 426 -0.92 -8.78 5.21
CA PRO A 426 -1.21 -7.46 5.77
C PRO A 426 -1.71 -7.58 7.21
N ILE A 427 -1.18 -6.76 8.08
CA ILE A 427 -1.84 -6.32 9.31
C ILE A 427 -1.94 -4.80 9.20
N SER A 428 -2.95 -4.34 8.45
CA SER A 428 -3.10 -2.96 8.02
C SER A 428 -3.82 -2.09 9.05
N HIS A 429 -4.03 -0.82 8.68
CA HIS A 429 -4.81 0.14 9.48
C HIS A 429 -6.24 -0.34 9.78
N ASP A 430 -6.89 -1.04 8.82
CA ASP A 430 -8.26 -1.53 8.97
C ASP A 430 -8.45 -2.48 10.16
N GLU A 431 -7.39 -3.15 10.60
CA GLU A 431 -7.47 -4.12 11.67
C GLU A 431 -7.39 -3.51 13.07
N VAL A 432 -7.08 -2.22 13.17
CA VAL A 432 -6.85 -1.53 14.46
C VAL A 432 -7.71 -0.27 14.63
N VAL A 433 -8.91 -0.27 14.05
CA VAL A 433 -9.89 0.84 14.05
C VAL A 433 -11.31 0.37 14.30
N HIS A 434 -12.21 1.30 14.51
CA HIS A 434 -13.66 1.08 14.56
C HIS A 434 -14.15 0.05 15.60
N GLY A 435 -13.53 0.02 16.77
CA GLY A 435 -13.89 -0.88 17.86
C GLY A 435 -13.33 -2.29 17.72
N LYS A 436 -12.42 -2.52 16.76
CA LYS A 436 -11.70 -3.79 16.60
C LYS A 436 -10.59 -3.98 17.65
N GLY A 437 -10.20 -2.91 18.38
CA GLY A 437 -9.07 -2.90 19.30
C GLY A 437 -7.71 -2.82 18.59
N SER A 438 -6.66 -2.49 19.34
CA SER A 438 -5.27 -2.58 18.83
C SER A 438 -4.79 -4.03 18.85
N MET A 439 -3.67 -4.32 18.18
CA MET A 439 -3.16 -5.70 18.13
C MET A 439 -2.90 -6.30 19.51
N ILE A 440 -2.37 -5.53 20.45
CA ILE A 440 -2.12 -6.02 21.80
C ILE A 440 -3.42 -6.26 22.58
N THR A 441 -4.44 -5.41 22.39
CA THR A 441 -5.71 -5.52 23.12
C THR A 441 -6.61 -6.65 22.60
N LYS A 442 -6.37 -7.16 21.39
CA LYS A 442 -7.04 -8.37 20.86
C LYS A 442 -6.61 -9.64 21.60
N ILE A 443 -5.41 -9.65 22.18
CA ILE A 443 -4.81 -10.85 22.77
C ILE A 443 -5.26 -10.96 24.23
N PRO A 444 -5.89 -12.08 24.64
CA PRO A 444 -6.29 -12.31 26.02
C PRO A 444 -5.08 -12.61 26.90
N GLY A 445 -5.18 -12.24 28.18
CA GLY A 445 -4.16 -12.52 29.19
C GLY A 445 -3.64 -11.26 29.87
N ASP A 446 -2.60 -11.43 30.68
CA ASP A 446 -1.86 -10.33 31.29
C ASP A 446 -0.85 -9.69 30.32
N ASP A 447 -0.21 -8.62 30.71
CA ASP A 447 0.75 -7.89 29.88
C ASP A 447 1.88 -8.79 29.37
N TRP A 448 2.40 -9.69 30.19
CA TRP A 448 3.46 -10.60 29.75
C TRP A 448 2.97 -11.54 28.64
N GLN A 449 1.78 -12.14 28.82
CA GLN A 449 1.17 -13.05 27.85
C GLN A 449 0.83 -12.33 26.53
N GLN A 450 0.36 -11.09 26.63
CA GLN A 450 0.06 -10.26 25.46
C GLN A 450 1.31 -9.97 24.64
N PHE A 451 2.38 -9.46 25.27
CA PHE A 451 3.64 -9.18 24.57
C PHE A 451 4.33 -10.46 24.08
N ALA A 452 4.33 -11.54 24.84
CA ALA A 452 4.88 -12.83 24.41
C ALA A 452 4.14 -13.34 23.15
N SER A 453 2.79 -13.29 23.16
CA SER A 453 1.98 -13.70 22.00
C SER A 453 2.21 -12.81 20.77
N LEU A 454 2.38 -11.48 20.94
CA LEU A 454 2.75 -10.59 19.84
C LEU A 454 4.12 -10.93 19.26
N ARG A 455 5.12 -11.17 20.11
CA ARG A 455 6.45 -11.59 19.65
C ARG A 455 6.39 -12.91 18.86
N ALA A 456 5.62 -13.87 19.35
CA ALA A 456 5.39 -15.14 18.65
C ALA A 456 4.70 -14.92 17.29
N PHE A 457 3.64 -14.10 17.27
CA PHE A 457 2.85 -13.84 16.07
C PHE A 457 3.66 -13.15 14.98
N TYR A 458 4.37 -12.06 15.30
CA TYR A 458 5.14 -11.37 14.28
C TYR A 458 6.33 -12.21 13.79
N SER A 459 6.91 -13.04 14.65
CA SER A 459 7.92 -14.02 14.21
C SER A 459 7.31 -15.11 13.30
N TYR A 460 6.08 -15.58 13.60
CA TYR A 460 5.32 -16.43 12.69
C TYR A 460 5.11 -15.75 11.34
N MET A 461 4.63 -14.51 11.34
CA MET A 461 4.36 -13.72 10.13
C MET A 461 5.62 -13.54 9.28
N TRP A 462 6.76 -13.13 9.86
CA TRP A 462 8.03 -12.92 9.15
C TRP A 462 8.66 -14.19 8.58
N SER A 463 8.30 -15.36 9.08
CA SER A 463 8.77 -16.65 8.58
C SER A 463 7.76 -17.39 7.68
N PHE A 464 6.51 -16.93 7.62
CA PHE A 464 5.50 -17.46 6.71
C PHE A 464 5.75 -16.98 5.27
N PRO A 465 5.43 -17.78 4.21
CA PRO A 465 5.60 -17.32 2.83
C PRO A 465 4.74 -16.09 2.51
N GLY A 466 5.34 -15.08 1.88
CA GLY A 466 4.70 -13.82 1.52
C GLY A 466 5.52 -12.61 1.94
N LYS A 467 5.20 -11.45 1.40
CA LYS A 467 5.81 -10.17 1.79
C LYS A 467 5.09 -9.64 3.03
N GLN A 468 5.73 -8.74 3.78
CA GLN A 468 5.25 -8.30 5.09
C GLN A 468 4.69 -6.90 5.03
N LEU A 469 3.53 -6.64 5.66
CA LEU A 469 3.00 -5.30 5.85
C LEU A 469 2.42 -5.16 7.26
N VAL A 470 2.85 -4.13 7.97
CA VAL A 470 2.29 -3.74 9.27
C VAL A 470 1.99 -2.25 9.31
N PHE A 471 0.91 -1.91 9.98
CA PHE A 471 0.54 -0.53 10.23
C PHE A 471 1.32 0.07 11.40
N MET A 472 1.62 1.35 11.32
CA MET A 472 2.33 2.11 12.34
C MET A 472 1.77 1.90 13.75
N GLY A 473 2.65 1.83 14.74
CA GLY A 473 2.32 1.62 16.16
C GLY A 473 2.24 0.15 16.58
N GLN A 474 2.11 -0.78 15.63
CA GLN A 474 2.11 -2.22 15.93
C GLN A 474 3.48 -2.71 16.36
N GLU A 475 4.56 -2.12 15.83
CA GLU A 475 5.93 -2.49 16.10
C GLU A 475 6.38 -2.23 17.55
N PHE A 476 5.61 -1.44 18.28
CA PHE A 476 5.81 -1.29 19.73
C PHE A 476 4.55 -1.61 20.56
N GLY A 477 3.53 -2.21 19.94
CA GLY A 477 2.32 -2.67 20.63
C GLY A 477 1.49 -1.55 21.24
N GLN A 478 1.20 -0.49 20.47
CA GLN A 478 0.29 0.59 20.87
C GLN A 478 -1.02 0.02 21.42
N ARG A 479 -1.54 0.56 22.51
CA ARG A 479 -2.76 0.06 23.16
C ARG A 479 -4.04 0.68 22.63
N HIS A 480 -4.00 1.95 22.22
CA HIS A 480 -5.17 2.59 21.61
C HIS A 480 -5.31 2.20 20.13
N GLU A 481 -6.54 2.17 19.67
CA GLU A 481 -6.84 2.11 18.24
C GLU A 481 -6.22 3.31 17.52
N PHE A 482 -6.07 3.19 16.21
CA PHE A 482 -5.65 4.30 15.38
C PHE A 482 -6.69 5.43 15.42
N ASP A 483 -6.20 6.64 15.63
CA ASP A 483 -6.94 7.90 15.60
C ASP A 483 -6.08 8.93 14.85
N GLU A 484 -6.59 9.42 13.72
CA GLU A 484 -5.87 10.37 12.86
C GLU A 484 -5.66 11.74 13.50
N SER A 485 -6.44 12.07 14.54
CA SER A 485 -6.41 13.37 15.22
C SER A 485 -5.31 13.51 16.27
N VAL A 486 -4.63 12.41 16.61
CA VAL A 486 -3.57 12.39 17.63
C VAL A 486 -2.34 11.62 17.14
N SER A 487 -1.18 11.89 17.77
CA SER A 487 0.03 11.10 17.50
C SER A 487 -0.06 9.70 18.10
N LEU A 488 0.71 8.76 17.54
CA LEU A 488 0.99 7.47 18.19
C LEU A 488 1.47 7.67 19.63
N GLU A 489 1.28 6.66 20.46
CA GLU A 489 1.68 6.63 21.87
C GLU A 489 3.20 6.52 22.05
N TRP A 490 3.98 7.40 21.43
CA TRP A 490 5.45 7.37 21.45
C TRP A 490 6.06 7.32 22.86
N PHE A 491 5.31 7.79 23.86
CA PHE A 491 5.75 7.81 25.27
C PHE A 491 5.86 6.40 25.89
N VAL A 492 5.21 5.38 25.31
CA VAL A 492 5.34 3.99 25.77
C VAL A 492 6.38 3.20 24.99
N ALA A 493 6.81 3.67 23.82
CA ALA A 493 7.60 2.90 22.85
C ALA A 493 8.93 2.34 23.38
N ASP A 494 9.47 2.88 24.47
CA ASP A 494 10.70 2.42 25.12
C ASP A 494 10.45 1.77 26.49
N LEU A 495 9.20 1.66 26.93
CA LEU A 495 8.86 0.98 28.18
C LEU A 495 8.97 -0.55 28.01
N TRP A 496 8.99 -1.25 29.15
CA TRP A 496 9.01 -2.72 29.16
C TRP A 496 7.90 -3.32 28.31
N GLY A 497 8.23 -4.38 27.57
CA GLY A 497 7.37 -5.05 26.62
C GLY A 497 7.27 -4.29 25.27
N HIS A 498 6.96 -2.99 25.30
CA HIS A 498 6.90 -2.13 24.12
C HIS A 498 8.27 -1.99 23.45
N GLY A 499 9.30 -1.64 24.24
CA GLY A 499 10.67 -1.54 23.75
C GLY A 499 11.25 -2.86 23.28
N GLY A 500 10.91 -3.96 23.97
CA GLY A 500 11.28 -5.32 23.55
C GLY A 500 10.69 -5.70 22.20
N LEU A 501 9.39 -5.44 22.01
CA LEU A 501 8.72 -5.69 20.73
C LEU A 501 9.32 -4.83 19.61
N LYS A 502 9.58 -3.55 19.88
CA LYS A 502 10.21 -2.63 18.91
C LYS A 502 11.61 -3.11 18.47
N ARG A 503 12.42 -3.61 19.39
CA ARG A 503 13.72 -4.23 19.05
C ARG A 503 13.56 -5.53 18.27
N LEU A 504 12.54 -6.33 18.59
CA LEU A 504 12.25 -7.54 17.83
C LEU A 504 11.93 -7.23 16.37
N PHE A 505 11.10 -6.23 16.08
CA PHE A 505 10.79 -5.84 14.69
C PHE A 505 12.05 -5.43 13.92
N ARG A 506 12.93 -4.64 14.52
CA ARG A 506 14.23 -4.30 13.94
C ARG A 506 15.03 -5.55 13.56
N ASP A 507 15.11 -6.51 14.48
CA ASP A 507 15.92 -7.71 14.27
C ASP A 507 15.22 -8.70 13.32
N LEU A 508 13.89 -8.79 13.33
CA LEU A 508 13.12 -9.53 12.33
C LEU A 508 13.40 -9.01 10.91
N ASN A 509 13.33 -7.68 10.71
CA ASN A 509 13.64 -7.05 9.41
C ASN A 509 15.09 -7.28 8.99
N LYS A 510 16.04 -7.24 9.93
CA LYS A 510 17.45 -7.54 9.66
C LYS A 510 17.64 -8.99 9.24
N ILE A 511 17.17 -9.94 10.06
CA ILE A 511 17.28 -11.38 9.77
C ILE A 511 16.58 -11.71 8.44
N TYR A 512 15.41 -11.14 8.20
CA TYR A 512 14.65 -11.31 6.95
C TYR A 512 15.49 -10.91 5.74
N LYS A 513 16.04 -9.69 5.72
CA LYS A 513 16.87 -9.19 4.61
C LYS A 513 18.13 -10.02 4.38
N GLU A 514 18.77 -10.48 5.46
CA GLU A 514 20.03 -11.23 5.39
C GLU A 514 19.87 -12.72 4.98
N ASN A 515 18.64 -13.24 4.97
CA ASN A 515 18.40 -14.67 4.73
C ASN A 515 17.43 -14.91 3.56
N PRO A 516 17.93 -15.14 2.34
CA PRO A 516 17.11 -15.41 1.15
C PRO A 516 16.07 -16.52 1.32
N ALA A 517 16.33 -17.48 2.19
CA ALA A 517 15.36 -18.54 2.51
C ALA A 517 14.01 -18.01 3.00
N LEU A 518 13.94 -16.79 3.57
CA LEU A 518 12.72 -16.20 4.11
C LEU A 518 11.88 -15.43 3.08
N TRP A 519 12.41 -15.15 1.88
CA TRP A 519 11.73 -14.29 0.90
C TRP A 519 11.89 -14.67 -0.57
N GLN A 520 12.98 -15.39 -0.95
CA GLN A 520 13.31 -15.60 -2.37
C GLN A 520 12.28 -16.46 -3.11
N LEU A 521 11.72 -17.46 -2.42
CA LEU A 521 10.77 -18.43 -2.97
C LEU A 521 9.39 -18.33 -2.34
N ASP A 522 8.92 -17.11 -2.01
CA ASP A 522 7.60 -16.90 -1.39
C ASP A 522 6.43 -17.39 -2.26
N SER A 523 6.59 -17.27 -3.60
CA SER A 523 5.58 -17.69 -4.57
C SER A 523 5.88 -19.06 -5.21
N ASP A 524 6.86 -19.79 -4.69
CA ASP A 524 7.25 -21.11 -5.19
C ASP A 524 7.14 -22.18 -4.09
N PRO A 525 6.42 -23.29 -4.30
CA PRO A 525 6.26 -24.32 -3.28
C PRO A 525 7.57 -24.96 -2.83
N ARG A 526 8.67 -24.85 -3.56
CA ARG A 526 10.00 -25.31 -3.14
C ARG A 526 10.53 -24.54 -1.93
N GLY A 527 10.04 -23.31 -1.71
CA GLY A 527 10.47 -22.43 -0.61
C GLY A 527 9.92 -22.80 0.77
N PHE A 528 8.97 -23.73 0.86
CA PHE A 528 8.30 -24.09 2.11
C PHE A 528 8.07 -25.60 2.24
N GLU A 529 8.27 -26.12 3.43
CA GLU A 529 7.90 -27.50 3.77
C GLU A 529 7.55 -27.61 5.26
N TRP A 530 6.39 -28.19 5.57
CA TRP A 530 6.06 -28.49 6.96
C TRP A 530 7.03 -29.50 7.58
N ILE A 531 7.57 -29.19 8.76
CA ILE A 531 8.19 -30.18 9.64
C ILE A 531 7.07 -30.95 10.32
N ASN A 532 6.11 -30.24 10.93
CA ASN A 532 4.90 -30.81 11.48
C ASN A 532 3.75 -29.78 11.37
N ALA A 533 2.71 -30.13 10.60
CA ALA A 533 1.53 -29.29 10.40
C ALA A 533 0.42 -29.57 11.43
N ASP A 534 0.48 -30.70 12.16
CA ASP A 534 -0.66 -31.26 12.88
C ASP A 534 -0.47 -31.30 14.41
N ASP A 535 0.50 -30.55 14.97
CA ASP A 535 0.78 -30.53 16.39
C ASP A 535 -0.15 -29.61 17.19
N ALA A 536 -1.45 -29.81 16.98
CA ALA A 536 -2.50 -29.04 17.63
C ALA A 536 -2.49 -29.16 19.16
N GLY A 537 -2.14 -30.34 19.67
CA GLY A 537 -2.09 -30.61 21.13
C GLY A 537 -1.09 -29.73 21.86
N ASN A 538 0.00 -29.38 21.22
CA ASN A 538 1.04 -28.48 21.73
C ASN A 538 0.88 -27.03 21.27
N ASN A 539 -0.08 -26.73 20.39
CA ASN A 539 -0.18 -25.42 19.68
C ASN A 539 1.14 -25.00 19.03
N LEU A 540 1.90 -25.98 18.53
CA LEU A 540 3.21 -25.77 17.93
C LEU A 540 3.13 -25.88 16.40
N PHE A 541 3.65 -24.89 15.72
CA PHE A 541 3.79 -24.83 14.26
C PHE A 541 5.26 -24.91 13.90
N SER A 542 5.61 -25.78 12.94
CA SER A 542 7.00 -25.92 12.52
C SER A 542 7.14 -26.22 11.05
N TRP A 543 8.03 -25.47 10.38
CA TRP A 543 8.28 -25.59 8.96
C TRP A 543 9.71 -25.21 8.59
N LEU A 544 10.08 -25.55 7.36
CA LEU A 544 11.33 -25.17 6.72
C LEU A 544 11.08 -24.06 5.72
N ARG A 545 11.98 -23.09 5.68
CA ARG A 545 12.10 -22.11 4.59
C ARG A 545 13.40 -22.39 3.83
N ARG A 546 13.34 -22.27 2.50
CA ARG A 546 14.47 -22.55 1.62
C ARG A 546 14.65 -21.48 0.56
N SER A 547 15.88 -21.33 0.09
CA SER A 547 16.26 -20.53 -1.08
C SER A 547 16.84 -21.41 -2.20
N ASP A 548 17.02 -20.83 -3.38
CA ASP A 548 17.57 -21.54 -4.55
C ASP A 548 19.02 -22.01 -4.33
N ASP A 549 19.79 -21.34 -3.48
CA ASP A 549 21.17 -21.73 -3.13
C ASP A 549 21.24 -22.88 -2.11
N GLY A 550 20.09 -23.38 -1.66
CA GLY A 550 19.96 -24.45 -0.67
C GLY A 550 20.03 -23.99 0.79
N SER A 551 20.17 -22.70 1.06
CA SER A 551 20.09 -22.17 2.42
C SER A 551 18.74 -22.54 3.03
N THR A 552 18.75 -23.04 4.27
CA THR A 552 17.57 -23.59 4.94
C THR A 552 17.45 -23.05 6.36
N ILE A 553 16.23 -22.64 6.72
CA ILE A 553 15.87 -22.20 8.07
C ILE A 553 14.71 -23.07 8.55
N ALA A 554 14.81 -23.60 9.76
CA ALA A 554 13.73 -24.27 10.47
C ALA A 554 13.09 -23.28 11.43
N CYS A 555 11.81 -23.02 11.28
CA CYS A 555 11.03 -22.08 12.08
C CYS A 555 10.05 -22.84 12.98
N PHE A 556 10.03 -22.44 14.25
CA PHE A 556 9.14 -23.01 15.27
C PHE A 556 8.40 -21.87 15.96
N THR A 557 7.07 -21.97 16.04
CA THR A 557 6.24 -21.02 16.80
C THR A 557 5.29 -21.78 17.71
N ASN A 558 5.39 -21.53 19.00
CA ASN A 558 4.58 -22.09 20.05
C ASN A 558 3.59 -21.05 20.57
N PHE A 559 2.30 -21.26 20.35
CA PHE A 559 1.23 -20.40 20.88
C PHE A 559 0.62 -20.94 22.18
N SER A 560 1.20 -22.02 22.75
CA SER A 560 0.82 -22.55 24.06
C SER A 560 1.50 -21.76 25.20
N PRO A 561 0.86 -21.63 26.36
CA PRO A 561 1.51 -21.09 27.56
C PRO A 561 2.58 -22.02 28.16
N ASN A 562 2.71 -23.24 27.65
CA ASN A 562 3.69 -24.21 28.12
C ASN A 562 4.91 -24.25 27.19
N PRO A 563 6.14 -24.22 27.73
CA PRO A 563 7.34 -24.41 26.91
C PRO A 563 7.40 -25.83 26.34
N GLN A 564 8.01 -25.98 25.17
CA GLN A 564 8.34 -27.28 24.61
C GLN A 564 9.82 -27.54 24.87
N ILE A 565 10.12 -28.37 25.89
CA ILE A 565 11.50 -28.71 26.29
C ILE A 565 11.85 -30.07 25.71
N ASP A 566 13.08 -30.23 25.21
CA ASP A 566 13.57 -31.46 24.56
C ASP A 566 12.60 -32.01 23.48
N TYR A 567 11.93 -31.06 22.78
CA TYR A 567 10.98 -31.43 21.74
C TYR A 567 11.72 -32.01 20.53
N ARG A 568 11.43 -33.31 20.26
CA ARG A 568 12.08 -34.03 19.16
C ARG A 568 11.57 -33.56 17.82
N ILE A 569 12.50 -33.28 16.93
CA ILE A 569 12.24 -32.84 15.55
C ILE A 569 13.03 -33.68 14.55
N ASP A 570 12.43 -33.85 13.38
CA ASP A 570 13.11 -34.43 12.22
C ASP A 570 13.51 -33.31 11.25
N LEU A 571 14.78 -33.29 10.84
CA LEU A 571 15.38 -32.27 10.00
C LEU A 571 15.92 -32.87 8.69
N PRO A 572 15.96 -32.11 7.60
CA PRO A 572 16.42 -32.63 6.29
C PRO A 572 17.93 -32.87 6.25
N MET A 573 18.68 -32.26 7.16
CA MET A 573 20.16 -32.27 7.12
C MET A 573 20.72 -32.49 8.52
N GLU A 574 21.77 -33.32 8.60
CA GLU A 574 22.58 -33.47 9.80
C GLU A 574 23.50 -32.26 10.02
N GLY A 575 24.08 -32.16 11.21
CA GLY A 575 25.05 -31.14 11.55
C GLY A 575 24.50 -30.01 12.42
N VAL A 576 25.18 -28.87 12.39
CA VAL A 576 24.89 -27.74 13.27
C VAL A 576 23.78 -26.86 12.68
N TRP A 577 22.80 -26.52 13.53
CA TRP A 577 21.77 -25.54 13.26
C TRP A 577 21.90 -24.40 14.27
N THR A 578 22.25 -23.23 13.80
CA THR A 578 22.46 -22.03 14.62
C THR A 578 21.15 -21.34 14.92
N GLU A 579 20.87 -21.05 16.19
CA GLU A 579 19.73 -20.25 16.62
C GLU A 579 19.96 -18.79 16.20
N ILE A 580 19.18 -18.31 15.25
CA ILE A 580 19.26 -16.94 14.71
C ILE A 580 18.17 -16.02 15.25
N LEU A 581 17.13 -16.59 15.85
CA LEU A 581 16.07 -15.89 16.57
C LEU A 581 15.57 -16.73 17.73
N ASN A 582 15.39 -16.06 18.88
CA ASN A 582 14.66 -16.58 20.02
C ASN A 582 13.88 -15.44 20.67
N THR A 583 12.55 -15.47 20.61
CA THR A 583 11.70 -14.40 21.10
C THR A 583 11.60 -14.28 22.61
N ASP A 584 12.10 -15.28 23.35
CA ASP A 584 12.21 -15.24 24.81
C ASP A 584 13.53 -14.60 25.30
N SER A 585 14.36 -14.12 24.38
CA SER A 585 15.59 -13.39 24.74
C SER A 585 15.29 -12.17 25.61
N LEU A 586 16.17 -11.90 26.57
CA LEU A 586 16.15 -10.67 27.39
C LEU A 586 16.23 -9.41 26.54
N GLU A 587 16.81 -9.47 25.32
CA GLU A 587 16.86 -8.36 24.36
C GLU A 587 15.43 -7.89 23.97
N TYR A 588 14.48 -8.79 23.98
CA TYR A 588 13.08 -8.53 23.61
C TYR A 588 12.14 -8.48 24.82
N ASP A 589 12.68 -8.24 26.01
CA ASP A 589 11.97 -8.28 27.29
C ASP A 589 11.31 -9.66 27.56
N GLY A 590 11.89 -10.75 27.03
CA GLY A 590 11.55 -12.13 27.36
C GLY A 590 12.13 -12.55 28.71
N THR A 591 11.90 -13.81 29.09
CA THR A 591 12.42 -14.33 30.38
C THR A 591 13.90 -14.70 30.31
N GLY A 592 14.39 -15.06 29.12
CA GLY A 592 15.74 -15.61 28.91
C GLY A 592 15.93 -17.03 29.48
N GLU A 593 14.83 -17.67 29.91
CA GLU A 593 14.90 -19.01 30.54
C GLU A 593 14.88 -20.15 29.52
N PHE A 594 14.30 -19.89 28.32
CA PHE A 594 14.09 -20.92 27.30
C PHE A 594 14.89 -20.61 26.03
N GLY A 595 15.59 -21.62 25.49
CA GLY A 595 16.38 -21.48 24.27
C GLY A 595 17.32 -22.65 24.05
N ASN A 596 18.15 -22.57 23.02
CA ASN A 596 19.01 -23.67 22.55
C ASN A 596 20.51 -23.36 22.71
N LEU A 597 20.87 -22.45 23.59
CA LEU A 597 22.25 -22.04 23.84
C LEU A 597 22.99 -21.62 22.55
N GLY A 598 22.25 -21.03 21.59
CA GLY A 598 22.76 -20.55 20.32
C GLY A 598 22.84 -21.57 19.19
N GLN A 599 22.70 -22.87 19.46
CA GLN A 599 22.69 -23.91 18.42
C GLN A 599 22.12 -25.24 18.90
N ILE A 600 21.68 -26.06 17.92
CA ILE A 600 21.42 -27.50 18.12
C ILE A 600 22.26 -28.33 17.17
N VAL A 601 22.43 -29.63 17.47
CA VAL A 601 23.12 -30.57 16.59
C VAL A 601 22.13 -31.66 16.18
N ALA A 602 21.92 -31.78 14.88
CA ALA A 602 21.10 -32.83 14.30
C ALA A 602 21.95 -34.08 13.99
N ALA A 603 21.58 -35.20 14.56
CA ALA A 603 22.24 -36.49 14.34
C ALA A 603 21.60 -37.25 13.16
N PRO A 604 22.39 -37.96 12.33
CA PRO A 604 21.88 -38.71 11.20
C PRO A 604 20.94 -39.85 11.65
N LEU A 605 19.86 -40.05 10.92
CA LEU A 605 19.00 -41.23 11.07
C LEU A 605 19.50 -42.39 10.21
N PRO A 606 19.42 -43.64 10.72
CA PRO A 606 19.96 -44.84 10.03
C PRO A 606 19.12 -45.33 8.84
N ALA A 607 18.04 -44.65 8.45
CA ALA A 607 17.11 -45.09 7.41
C ALA A 607 16.99 -44.13 6.23
N PRO A 608 16.63 -44.61 5.01
CA PRO A 608 16.56 -43.81 3.79
C PRO A 608 15.29 -42.95 3.68
N ASP A 609 14.86 -42.32 4.76
CA ASP A 609 13.68 -41.48 4.76
C ASP A 609 13.96 -40.06 4.26
N ARG A 610 12.90 -39.33 3.87
CA ARG A 610 12.95 -37.96 3.39
C ARG A 610 13.62 -37.00 4.38
N LEU A 611 13.51 -37.25 5.67
CA LEU A 611 14.14 -36.54 6.76
C LEU A 611 15.35 -37.35 7.22
N ARG A 612 16.54 -36.77 7.16
CA ARG A 612 17.82 -37.49 7.30
C ARG A 612 18.45 -37.37 8.68
N ALA A 613 17.91 -36.48 9.53
CA ALA A 613 18.49 -36.21 10.84
C ALA A 613 17.43 -35.98 11.91
N VAL A 614 17.81 -36.19 13.16
CA VAL A 614 16.96 -35.92 14.32
C VAL A 614 17.71 -35.03 15.29
N ALA A 615 16.98 -34.10 15.90
CA ALA A 615 17.47 -33.24 16.97
C ALA A 615 16.39 -33.04 18.04
N THR A 616 16.75 -32.38 19.12
CA THR A 616 15.81 -31.82 20.09
C THR A 616 15.92 -30.31 20.08
N VAL A 617 14.80 -29.62 20.26
CA VAL A 617 14.72 -28.18 20.35
C VAL A 617 13.95 -27.76 21.58
N CYS A 618 14.36 -26.64 22.17
CA CYS A 618 13.61 -25.92 23.19
C CYS A 618 12.89 -24.75 22.53
N VAL A 619 11.54 -24.73 22.61
CA VAL A 619 10.71 -23.62 22.10
C VAL A 619 10.00 -22.95 23.27
N PRO A 620 10.19 -21.64 23.49
CA PRO A 620 9.62 -20.93 24.63
C PRO A 620 8.09 -20.93 24.61
N PRO A 621 7.44 -20.72 25.77
CA PRO A 621 6.00 -20.52 25.83
C PRO A 621 5.62 -19.24 25.11
N MET A 622 4.54 -19.25 24.33
CA MET A 622 4.10 -18.08 23.52
C MET A 622 5.28 -17.43 22.80
N GLY A 623 6.11 -18.23 22.12
CA GLY A 623 7.34 -17.76 21.53
C GLY A 623 7.78 -18.53 20.29
N SER A 624 8.81 -18.02 19.64
CA SER A 624 9.36 -18.56 18.40
C SER A 624 10.87 -18.74 18.49
N VAL A 625 11.36 -19.76 17.78
CA VAL A 625 12.78 -20.02 17.56
C VAL A 625 13.01 -20.27 16.08
N TRP A 626 14.05 -19.66 15.52
CA TRP A 626 14.50 -19.94 14.15
C TRP A 626 15.92 -20.49 14.17
N LEU A 627 16.12 -21.58 13.46
CA LEU A 627 17.39 -22.30 13.37
C LEU A 627 17.87 -22.32 11.92
N ARG A 628 19.04 -21.77 11.65
CA ARG A 628 19.66 -21.78 10.32
C ARG A 628 20.68 -22.91 10.23
N HIS A 629 20.55 -23.77 9.20
CA HIS A 629 21.55 -24.80 8.91
C HIS A 629 22.91 -24.18 8.56
N ASN A 630 23.96 -24.70 9.20
CA ASN A 630 25.33 -24.28 8.96
C ASN A 630 26.18 -25.47 8.44
N PRO A 631 26.33 -25.64 7.12
CA PRO A 631 27.02 -26.80 6.55
C PRO A 631 28.53 -26.83 6.84
N SER A 632 29.12 -25.70 7.24
CA SER A 632 30.56 -25.57 7.48
C SER A 632 30.95 -25.71 8.94
N ALA A 633 30.00 -25.72 9.87
CA ALA A 633 30.30 -25.83 11.28
C ALA A 633 30.50 -27.29 11.70
N THR A 634 31.67 -27.63 12.18
CA THR A 634 31.90 -28.89 12.91
C THR A 634 31.25 -28.78 14.30
N ALA A 635 30.48 -29.80 14.68
CA ALA A 635 29.93 -29.88 16.04
C ALA A 635 31.06 -29.80 17.07
N ALA A 636 31.09 -28.72 17.85
CA ALA A 636 31.89 -28.70 19.07
C ALA A 636 31.20 -29.66 20.04
N LEU A 637 31.75 -30.84 20.24
CA LEU A 637 31.28 -31.76 21.24
C LEU A 637 31.39 -31.09 22.61
N PRO A 638 30.35 -31.10 23.47
CA PRO A 638 30.49 -30.66 24.83
C PRO A 638 31.42 -31.64 25.54
N GLY A 639 32.66 -31.23 25.80
CA GLY A 639 33.57 -32.00 26.63
C GLY A 639 34.98 -32.28 26.11
N ASP A 640 35.58 -31.40 25.32
CA ASP A 640 37.03 -31.47 25.10
C ASP A 640 37.72 -30.40 25.97
N PRO A 641 38.28 -30.79 27.13
CA PRO A 641 39.05 -29.90 27.97
C PRO A 641 40.52 -29.96 27.52
N GLY A 642 40.86 -29.24 26.49
CA GLY A 642 42.26 -29.20 26.10
C GLY A 642 42.56 -28.46 24.82
N VAL A 643 42.88 -27.17 24.93
CA VAL A 643 44.25 -26.69 24.67
C VAL A 643 44.34 -25.24 25.19
N GLN A 644 45.30 -25.02 26.08
CA GLN A 644 45.71 -23.76 26.68
C GLN A 644 46.15 -22.72 25.64
#